data_58f945947e0c7cb844cbd74894f1592b
#
_entry.id   58f945947e0c7cb844cbd74894f1592b
#
_cell.length_a   1.000
_cell.length_b   1.000
_cell.length_c   1.000
_cell.angle_alpha   90.00
_cell.angle_beta   90.00
_cell.angle_gamma   90.00
#
_symmetry.space_group_name_H-M   'P 1'
#
loop_
_entity.id
_entity.type
_entity.pdbx_description
1 polymer ?
#
loop_
_entity_poly.entity_id
_entity_poly.type
_entity_poly.pdbx_seq_one_letter_code
_entity_poly.pdbx_strand_id
1 'polypeptide(L)'
;MMRTPSRLRLSAVLVIALSSTALAGPADDLSRAAVAAMPALQLGAAAVGEARDDGSSAVLSNVTFSSTGDRPVGVKVNRITVTGGTTGSDALTNARIVIEGIEGTAADGQSYKTDRVEIAGAQGSLAAILGSLATREPFFQGASEASVTGFSAQNVTIPAMTLQRRREARMEQAVYRDIRLNGYQRGKVTEMTIAGIVTSPTEGQQGQRVEIGASRFLGLDTSAGVRTGTTTTVALDSGSLEQIRGTSAQNRPFTIDRISFGKVSMRPGERSLVALTQTLQDIDPAGASEESRRRSMGVVAELFSRLDIERVELAGFRGSSNEGLPVAVTRFAITGVSQGRITSIDFTGIDAAAANGQNTTIGRFSIETIDASGLIALAREFSDGSFSAGKPIPPTAYPDIRRILLENVDVKERSGQRLGKLDRFEIEGGPRVGIMPTRLRAKLTGFEAPITNASQRAQLAPLGLTENVNLGAELEIEYVEGAKELRMRTFNVEVDDVGSLNLVMAIGGLDRAQIEALPGSAAVLGLAAKAGGLTLTYAEDGGVASFISHVAKQAGMGEDDFKEQIKQQAGMMIGQFIQDRALAEQITEAFGEFLDDPTSLAITLTPKGDIPLAALAVALRGSPFAAMPMFNIEVKANE
;
A
#
# COMPACT_ATOMS: atom_id res chain seq x y z
N MET A 1 42.34 0.94 34.86
CA MET A 1 43.38 1.69 34.11
C MET A 1 42.66 2.55 33.08
N MET A 2 42.49 3.82 33.42
CA MET A 2 41.87 4.85 32.57
C MET A 2 42.79 5.24 31.41
N ARG A 3 42.32 5.27 30.22
CA ARG A 3 42.95 5.98 29.10
C ARG A 3 41.98 7.02 28.54
N THR A 4 42.28 8.26 28.82
CA THR A 4 41.69 9.50 28.28
C THR A 4 42.06 9.65 26.78
N PRO A 5 41.14 10.02 25.89
CA PRO A 5 41.51 10.48 24.55
C PRO A 5 41.85 11.98 24.58
N SER A 6 43.06 12.27 24.11
CA SER A 6 43.59 13.60 23.89
C SER A 6 42.80 14.36 22.83
N ARG A 7 42.28 15.50 23.19
CA ARG A 7 41.69 16.49 22.25
C ARG A 7 42.79 17.11 21.41
N LEU A 8 42.84 16.79 20.13
CA LEU A 8 43.58 17.58 19.14
C LEU A 8 42.76 18.83 18.81
N ARG A 9 43.19 19.97 19.29
CA ARG A 9 42.76 21.29 18.82
C ARG A 9 43.50 21.57 17.50
N LEU A 10 42.79 21.49 16.37
CA LEU A 10 43.28 22.07 15.11
C LEU A 10 43.01 23.57 15.19
N SER A 11 44.09 24.33 15.35
CA SER A 11 44.09 25.79 15.23
C SER A 11 43.86 26.16 13.76
N ALA A 12 42.75 26.85 13.47
CA ALA A 12 42.54 27.51 12.18
C ALA A 12 43.60 28.59 11.99
N VAL A 13 44.50 28.39 11.03
CA VAL A 13 45.41 29.43 10.58
C VAL A 13 44.63 30.34 9.66
N LEU A 14 44.22 31.50 10.18
CA LEU A 14 43.68 32.62 9.41
C LEU A 14 44.84 33.30 8.69
N VAL A 15 45.06 33.00 7.43
CA VAL A 15 45.99 33.78 6.61
C VAL A 15 45.21 34.99 6.07
N ILE A 16 45.31 36.12 6.75
CA ILE A 16 44.91 37.43 6.23
C ILE A 16 46.07 37.96 5.42
N ALA A 17 45.97 37.86 4.10
CA ALA A 17 46.85 38.64 3.21
C ALA A 17 46.33 40.05 3.13
N LEU A 18 46.86 40.94 3.97
CA LEU A 18 46.69 42.39 3.83
C LEU A 18 47.60 42.87 2.71
N SER A 19 47.04 43.16 1.54
CA SER A 19 47.72 43.98 0.54
C SER A 19 46.71 44.86 -0.19
N SER A 20 46.98 46.15 -0.14
CA SER A 20 46.39 47.28 -0.85
C SER A 20 45.05 47.81 -0.31
N THR A 21 45.12 49.02 0.24
CA THR A 21 44.01 49.94 0.45
C THR A 21 43.56 50.54 -0.89
N ALA A 22 43.01 49.72 -1.76
CA ALA A 22 42.07 50.13 -2.78
C ALA A 22 40.70 50.19 -2.09
N LEU A 23 39.91 51.24 -2.29
CA LEU A 23 38.51 51.29 -1.87
C LEU A 23 37.85 50.00 -2.38
N ALA A 24 37.42 49.14 -1.45
CA ALA A 24 36.80 47.87 -1.80
C ALA A 24 35.55 48.16 -2.61
N GLY A 25 35.46 47.59 -3.81
CA GLY A 25 34.30 47.72 -4.68
C GLY A 25 33.10 46.89 -4.18
N PRO A 26 31.90 47.11 -4.70
CA PRO A 26 30.70 46.37 -4.35
C PRO A 26 30.86 44.82 -4.39
N ALA A 27 31.69 44.30 -5.30
CA ALA A 27 31.99 42.88 -5.39
C ALA A 27 32.78 42.33 -4.18
N ASP A 28 33.77 43.12 -3.71
CA ASP A 28 34.54 42.75 -2.50
C ASP A 28 33.69 42.79 -1.25
N ASP A 29 32.79 43.77 -1.14
CA ASP A 29 31.87 43.91 -0.01
C ASP A 29 30.87 42.77 0.01
N LEU A 30 30.26 42.41 -1.13
CA LEU A 30 29.36 41.28 -1.29
C LEU A 30 30.05 39.95 -0.97
N SER A 31 31.29 39.77 -1.47
CA SER A 31 32.09 38.56 -1.19
C SER A 31 32.35 38.40 0.31
N ARG A 32 32.83 39.46 0.98
CA ARG A 32 33.10 39.43 2.43
C ARG A 32 31.84 39.19 3.24
N ALA A 33 30.74 39.86 2.90
CA ALA A 33 29.46 39.69 3.58
C ALA A 33 28.89 38.28 3.39
N ALA A 34 28.94 37.72 2.20
CA ALA A 34 28.49 36.36 1.92
C ALA A 34 29.32 35.33 2.70
N VAL A 35 30.65 35.42 2.72
CA VAL A 35 31.53 34.53 3.47
C VAL A 35 31.27 34.66 4.98
N ALA A 36 31.07 35.87 5.51
CA ALA A 36 30.77 36.12 6.91
C ALA A 36 29.40 35.53 7.35
N ALA A 37 28.42 35.45 6.45
CA ALA A 37 27.09 34.90 6.74
C ALA A 37 27.04 33.35 6.72
N MET A 38 27.99 32.68 6.03
CA MET A 38 27.97 31.23 5.85
C MET A 38 27.95 30.39 7.13
N PRO A 39 28.70 30.72 8.22
CA PRO A 39 28.66 29.94 9.45
C PRO A 39 27.27 29.88 10.09
N ALA A 40 26.50 30.97 10.00
CA ALA A 40 25.12 31.00 10.51
C ALA A 40 24.17 30.07 9.72
N LEU A 41 24.54 29.69 8.51
CA LEU A 41 23.80 28.78 7.63
C LEU A 41 24.29 27.32 7.72
N GLN A 42 25.14 27.00 8.71
CA GLN A 42 25.78 25.69 8.87
C GLN A 42 26.70 25.34 7.69
N LEU A 43 27.34 26.35 7.09
CA LEU A 43 28.37 26.17 6.09
C LEU A 43 29.75 26.33 6.73
N GLY A 44 30.67 25.44 6.33
CA GLY A 44 32.05 25.45 6.81
C GLY A 44 32.93 26.41 6.02
N ALA A 45 34.23 26.10 5.94
CA ALA A 45 35.21 26.94 5.29
C ALA A 45 34.76 27.40 3.90
N ALA A 46 34.70 28.71 3.71
CA ALA A 46 34.34 29.33 2.45
C ALA A 46 35.49 30.23 1.99
N ALA A 47 35.77 30.22 0.69
CA ALA A 47 36.76 31.07 0.05
C ALA A 47 36.25 31.56 -1.29
N VAL A 48 36.62 32.80 -1.62
CA VAL A 48 36.44 33.43 -2.94
C VAL A 48 37.82 33.74 -3.48
N GLY A 49 38.15 33.20 -4.66
CA GLY A 49 39.47 33.39 -5.24
C GLY A 49 39.67 34.81 -5.77
N GLU A 50 38.66 35.40 -6.41
CA GLU A 50 38.68 36.74 -6.96
C GLU A 50 37.29 37.37 -6.89
N ALA A 51 37.21 38.62 -6.48
CA ALA A 51 36.01 39.45 -6.56
C ALA A 51 36.30 40.69 -7.42
N ARG A 52 35.46 40.94 -8.42
CA ARG A 52 35.67 42.04 -9.38
C ARG A 52 34.35 42.68 -9.76
N ASP A 53 34.38 44.00 -9.82
CA ASP A 53 33.30 44.78 -10.42
C ASP A 53 33.42 44.82 -11.94
N ASP A 54 32.32 44.51 -12.64
CA ASP A 54 32.22 44.51 -14.09
C ASP A 54 30.99 45.34 -14.51
N GLY A 55 31.18 46.66 -14.56
CA GLY A 55 30.12 47.63 -14.84
C GLY A 55 29.03 47.61 -13.76
N SER A 56 27.84 47.11 -14.10
CA SER A 56 26.71 47.01 -13.17
C SER A 56 26.64 45.68 -12.44
N SER A 57 27.65 44.83 -12.59
CA SER A 57 27.66 43.46 -12.05
C SER A 57 28.82 43.22 -11.10
N ALA A 58 28.60 42.50 -10.03
CA ALA A 58 29.64 41.91 -9.18
C ALA A 58 29.95 40.48 -9.68
N VAL A 59 31.23 40.20 -9.92
CA VAL A 59 31.71 38.88 -10.38
C VAL A 59 32.59 38.27 -9.31
N LEU A 60 32.21 37.07 -8.81
CA LEU A 60 32.98 36.27 -7.89
C LEU A 60 33.48 35.02 -8.63
N SER A 61 34.79 34.73 -8.57
CA SER A 61 35.41 33.62 -9.29
C SER A 61 36.03 32.62 -8.29
N ASN A 62 36.06 31.34 -8.66
CA ASN A 62 36.67 30.26 -7.88
C ASN A 62 36.12 30.20 -6.44
N VAL A 63 34.83 30.20 -6.29
CA VAL A 63 34.15 30.14 -4.99
C VAL A 63 34.12 28.70 -4.51
N THR A 64 34.57 28.46 -3.26
CA THR A 64 34.52 27.13 -2.62
C THR A 64 33.90 27.25 -1.24
N PHE A 65 33.10 26.28 -0.86
CA PHE A 65 32.52 26.16 0.48
C PHE A 65 32.10 24.71 0.76
N SER A 66 31.78 24.39 1.99
CA SER A 66 31.30 23.06 2.36
C SER A 66 30.12 23.16 3.34
N SER A 67 29.23 22.17 3.34
CA SER A 67 28.30 22.01 4.47
C SER A 67 29.03 21.52 5.71
N THR A 68 28.47 21.80 6.89
CA THR A 68 28.94 21.22 8.16
C THR A 68 28.08 20.00 8.50
N GLY A 69 28.59 19.08 9.33
CA GLY A 69 27.90 17.88 9.78
C GLY A 69 28.73 16.61 9.56
N ASP A 70 28.14 15.46 9.85
CA ASP A 70 28.83 14.17 9.81
C ASP A 70 29.24 13.74 8.39
N ARG A 71 28.57 14.28 7.39
CA ARG A 71 28.80 13.98 5.97
C ARG A 71 28.82 15.26 5.14
N PRO A 72 29.90 16.05 5.20
CA PRO A 72 29.97 17.33 4.50
C PRO A 72 29.97 17.15 2.98
N VAL A 73 29.36 18.12 2.29
CA VAL A 73 29.42 18.28 0.84
C VAL A 73 30.31 19.48 0.53
N GLY A 74 31.42 19.25 -0.15
CA GLY A 74 32.25 20.31 -0.69
C GLY A 74 31.68 20.81 -2.01
N VAL A 75 31.55 22.14 -2.18
CA VAL A 75 31.02 22.75 -3.38
C VAL A 75 32.10 23.66 -4.00
N LYS A 76 32.27 23.56 -5.30
CA LYS A 76 33.11 24.45 -6.13
C LYS A 76 32.21 25.12 -7.15
N VAL A 77 32.42 26.41 -7.34
CA VAL A 77 31.74 27.25 -8.33
C VAL A 77 32.79 28.04 -9.10
N ASN A 78 32.79 27.93 -10.41
CA ASN A 78 33.75 28.63 -11.22
C ASN A 78 33.50 30.13 -11.23
N ARG A 79 32.25 30.54 -11.39
CA ARG A 79 31.89 31.97 -11.52
C ARG A 79 30.48 32.23 -11.02
N ILE A 80 30.29 33.32 -10.29
CA ILE A 80 29.01 33.90 -9.89
C ILE A 80 28.96 35.32 -10.40
N THR A 81 27.96 35.66 -11.19
CA THR A 81 27.70 37.03 -11.66
C THR A 81 26.40 37.51 -11.02
N VAL A 82 26.45 38.58 -10.26
CA VAL A 82 25.30 39.25 -9.64
C VAL A 82 25.08 40.59 -10.30
N THR A 83 23.94 40.79 -10.97
CA THR A 83 23.60 42.02 -11.69
C THR A 83 22.40 42.68 -11.02
N GLY A 84 22.52 43.95 -10.69
CA GLY A 84 21.48 44.73 -10.01
C GLY A 84 21.32 44.40 -8.54
N GLY A 85 20.71 45.31 -7.77
CA GLY A 85 20.16 45.02 -6.43
C GLY A 85 21.15 44.67 -5.31
N THR A 86 22.42 45.05 -5.38
CA THR A 86 23.37 44.86 -4.26
C THR A 86 23.46 46.13 -3.41
N THR A 87 23.37 45.99 -2.10
CA THR A 87 23.37 47.09 -1.15
C THR A 87 24.61 47.12 -0.26
N GLY A 88 25.76 46.63 -0.72
CA GLY A 88 27.01 46.58 0.07
C GLY A 88 26.99 45.55 1.23
N SER A 89 26.04 44.66 1.22
CA SER A 89 25.87 43.55 2.19
C SER A 89 25.58 42.26 1.44
N ASP A 90 25.44 41.14 2.14
CA ASP A 90 24.95 39.87 1.57
C ASP A 90 23.48 39.92 1.08
N ALA A 91 22.77 41.01 1.38
CA ALA A 91 21.36 41.20 1.03
C ALA A 91 21.19 41.58 -0.45
N LEU A 92 20.34 40.83 -1.13
CA LEU A 92 19.97 41.01 -2.53
C LEU A 92 18.57 41.61 -2.63
N THR A 93 18.38 42.53 -3.60
CA THR A 93 17.08 43.14 -3.87
C THR A 93 16.81 43.08 -5.38
N ASN A 94 15.90 42.20 -5.80
CA ASN A 94 15.54 42.00 -7.22
C ASN A 94 16.74 41.77 -8.15
N ALA A 95 17.74 41.02 -7.69
CA ALA A 95 18.96 40.75 -8.44
C ALA A 95 18.77 39.63 -9.46
N ARG A 96 19.56 39.72 -10.56
CA ARG A 96 19.78 38.57 -11.45
C ARG A 96 21.11 37.92 -11.10
N ILE A 97 21.10 36.61 -10.88
CA ILE A 97 22.30 35.84 -10.53
C ILE A 97 22.51 34.77 -11.59
N VAL A 98 23.73 34.64 -12.07
CA VAL A 98 24.17 33.55 -12.95
C VAL A 98 25.33 32.85 -12.25
N ILE A 99 25.18 31.56 -12.00
CA ILE A 99 26.18 30.72 -11.36
C ILE A 99 26.65 29.70 -12.39
N GLU A 100 27.95 29.65 -12.66
CA GLU A 100 28.55 28.82 -13.72
C GLU A 100 29.56 27.81 -13.13
N GLY A 101 29.55 26.59 -13.68
CA GLY A 101 30.50 25.54 -13.35
C GLY A 101 30.40 25.10 -11.90
N ILE A 102 29.23 24.58 -11.50
CA ILE A 102 28.96 24.14 -10.14
C ILE A 102 29.27 22.65 -10.06
N GLU A 103 30.04 22.24 -9.05
CA GLU A 103 30.37 20.87 -8.74
C GLU A 103 30.28 20.66 -7.22
N GLY A 104 29.43 19.74 -6.77
CA GLY A 104 29.29 19.32 -5.39
C GLY A 104 29.77 17.90 -5.22
N THR A 105 30.58 17.64 -4.18
CA THR A 105 31.11 16.29 -3.89
C THR A 105 30.99 15.99 -2.42
N ALA A 106 30.36 14.86 -2.08
CA ALA A 106 30.27 14.33 -0.74
C ALA A 106 31.41 13.32 -0.45
N ALA A 107 31.74 13.12 0.82
CA ALA A 107 32.82 12.24 1.26
C ALA A 107 32.63 10.77 0.84
N ASP A 108 31.39 10.32 0.61
CA ASP A 108 31.05 8.97 0.16
C ASP A 108 31.12 8.78 -1.38
N GLY A 109 31.62 9.80 -2.10
CA GLY A 109 31.79 9.77 -3.55
C GLY A 109 30.53 10.14 -4.34
N GLN A 110 29.44 10.50 -3.68
CA GLN A 110 28.30 11.11 -4.36
C GLN A 110 28.69 12.48 -4.87
N SER A 111 28.25 12.82 -6.07
CA SER A 111 28.57 14.13 -6.66
C SER A 111 27.43 14.62 -7.54
N TYR A 112 27.33 15.94 -7.66
CA TYR A 112 26.48 16.56 -8.67
C TYR A 112 27.24 17.61 -9.46
N LYS A 113 26.81 17.83 -10.68
CA LYS A 113 27.40 18.83 -11.58
C LYS A 113 26.31 19.51 -12.38
N THR A 114 26.45 20.84 -12.51
CA THR A 114 25.67 21.63 -13.47
C THR A 114 26.52 22.74 -14.02
N ASP A 115 26.40 22.99 -15.32
CA ASP A 115 27.19 24.03 -15.98
C ASP A 115 26.66 25.43 -15.67
N ARG A 116 25.33 25.57 -15.39
CA ARG A 116 24.71 26.87 -15.21
C ARG A 116 23.44 26.80 -14.38
N VAL A 117 23.30 27.77 -13.48
CA VAL A 117 22.06 28.10 -12.76
C VAL A 117 21.78 29.58 -12.96
N GLU A 118 20.58 29.93 -13.41
CA GLU A 118 20.11 31.30 -13.52
C GLU A 118 19.00 31.56 -12.50
N ILE A 119 19.10 32.66 -11.77
CA ILE A 119 18.13 33.10 -10.77
C ILE A 119 17.72 34.54 -11.13
N ALA A 120 16.44 34.74 -11.38
CA ALA A 120 15.87 36.05 -11.69
C ALA A 120 15.03 36.56 -10.54
N GLY A 121 15.12 37.84 -10.24
CA GLY A 121 14.35 38.46 -9.17
C GLY A 121 14.75 37.98 -7.77
N ALA A 122 16.04 37.69 -7.56
CA ALA A 122 16.57 37.21 -6.30
C ALA A 122 16.44 38.28 -5.20
N GLN A 123 15.95 37.86 -4.04
CA GLN A 123 15.84 38.68 -2.83
C GLN A 123 16.32 37.86 -1.62
N GLY A 124 16.99 38.51 -0.66
CA GLY A 124 17.51 37.87 0.55
C GLY A 124 19.01 37.66 0.50
N SER A 125 19.54 36.57 1.03
CA SER A 125 20.97 36.32 1.23
C SER A 125 21.61 35.57 0.07
N LEU A 126 22.73 36.08 -0.48
CA LEU A 126 23.56 35.33 -1.42
C LEU A 126 24.14 34.08 -0.77
N ALA A 127 24.56 34.15 0.50
CA ALA A 127 25.06 33.01 1.24
C ALA A 127 23.98 31.91 1.37
N ALA A 128 22.70 32.29 1.56
CA ALA A 128 21.60 31.32 1.61
C ALA A 128 21.39 30.62 0.25
N ILE A 129 21.50 31.35 -0.85
CA ILE A 129 21.47 30.77 -2.21
C ILE A 129 22.62 29.77 -2.38
N LEU A 130 23.82 30.12 -2.02
CA LEU A 130 24.99 29.22 -2.09
C LEU A 130 24.82 28.03 -1.16
N GLY A 131 24.32 28.25 0.06
CA GLY A 131 24.02 27.18 1.00
C GLY A 131 23.01 26.17 0.48
N SER A 132 22.05 26.61 -0.34
CA SER A 132 21.10 25.70 -0.99
C SER A 132 21.74 24.79 -2.04
N LEU A 133 22.95 25.10 -2.52
CA LEU A 133 23.74 24.25 -3.40
C LEU A 133 24.54 23.19 -2.63
N ALA A 134 24.81 23.37 -1.33
CA ALA A 134 25.56 22.43 -0.50
C ALA A 134 24.70 21.21 -0.08
N THR A 135 24.09 20.55 -1.05
CA THR A 135 23.14 19.45 -0.86
C THR A 135 23.65 18.16 -1.50
N ARG A 136 23.23 17.00 -0.97
CA ARG A 136 23.64 15.69 -1.51
C ARG A 136 22.78 15.22 -2.68
N GLU A 137 21.53 15.62 -2.68
CA GLU A 137 20.54 15.27 -3.69
C GLU A 137 19.84 16.52 -4.21
N PRO A 138 19.27 16.49 -5.42
CA PRO A 138 18.47 17.58 -5.93
C PRO A 138 17.32 17.87 -4.95
N PHE A 139 16.90 19.13 -4.92
CA PHE A 139 15.79 19.62 -4.10
C PHE A 139 16.07 19.71 -2.59
N PHE A 140 17.29 20.16 -2.22
CA PHE A 140 17.64 20.65 -0.89
C PHE A 140 17.83 19.60 0.22
N GLN A 141 17.99 18.31 -0.12
CA GLN A 141 18.37 17.31 0.88
C GLN A 141 19.76 17.64 1.47
N GLY A 142 19.79 17.90 2.76
CA GLY A 142 21.02 18.26 3.49
C GLY A 142 21.29 19.76 3.57
N ALA A 143 20.49 20.63 2.94
CA ALA A 143 20.52 22.06 3.20
C ALA A 143 19.94 22.38 4.58
N SER A 144 20.46 23.40 5.25
CA SER A 144 19.86 23.90 6.49
C SER A 144 18.52 24.61 6.19
N GLU A 145 17.59 24.62 7.15
CA GLU A 145 16.34 25.38 6.99
C GLU A 145 16.63 26.86 6.68
N ALA A 146 17.64 27.45 7.32
CA ALA A 146 18.04 28.81 7.10
C ALA A 146 18.53 29.07 5.64
N SER A 147 19.26 28.12 5.04
CA SER A 147 19.66 28.23 3.63
C SER A 147 18.45 28.19 2.69
N VAL A 148 17.51 27.27 2.93
CA VAL A 148 16.32 27.12 2.09
C VAL A 148 15.37 28.31 2.24
N THR A 149 15.20 28.85 3.45
CA THR A 149 14.26 29.95 3.72
C THR A 149 14.88 31.34 3.61
N GLY A 150 16.21 31.43 3.48
CA GLY A 150 16.96 32.70 3.51
C GLY A 150 16.88 33.55 2.23
N PHE A 151 16.22 33.04 1.16
CA PHE A 151 16.07 33.80 -0.08
C PHE A 151 14.73 33.57 -0.76
N SER A 152 14.41 34.40 -1.72
CA SER A 152 13.27 34.28 -2.64
C SER A 152 13.74 34.60 -4.06
N ALA A 153 13.05 34.06 -5.07
CA ALA A 153 13.32 34.30 -6.48
C ALA A 153 12.04 34.23 -7.31
N GLN A 154 11.95 35.03 -8.37
CA GLN A 154 10.82 34.90 -9.30
C GLN A 154 10.96 33.64 -10.13
N ASN A 155 12.15 33.35 -10.64
CA ASN A 155 12.45 32.18 -11.44
C ASN A 155 13.85 31.66 -11.13
N VAL A 156 13.97 30.30 -11.08
CA VAL A 156 15.26 29.59 -11.09
C VAL A 156 15.26 28.65 -12.27
N THR A 157 16.30 28.69 -13.10
CA THR A 157 16.45 27.81 -14.27
C THR A 157 17.78 27.07 -14.20
N ILE A 158 17.75 25.77 -14.38
CA ILE A 158 18.91 24.88 -14.46
C ILE A 158 18.77 24.07 -15.76
N PRO A 159 19.50 24.39 -16.82
CA PRO A 159 19.34 23.73 -18.12
C PRO A 159 19.64 22.22 -18.07
N ALA A 160 20.66 21.82 -17.33
CA ALA A 160 20.99 20.42 -17.08
C ALA A 160 21.71 20.25 -15.75
N MET A 161 21.42 19.16 -15.06
CA MET A 161 22.12 18.76 -13.86
C MET A 161 22.39 17.25 -13.91
N THR A 162 23.61 16.84 -13.63
CA THR A 162 24.01 15.45 -13.51
C THR A 162 24.28 15.14 -12.05
N LEU A 163 23.67 14.08 -11.54
CA LEU A 163 23.85 13.55 -10.20
C LEU A 163 24.48 12.17 -10.30
N GLN A 164 25.55 11.92 -9.58
CA GLN A 164 26.10 10.59 -9.36
C GLN A 164 25.84 10.19 -7.92
N ARG A 165 25.17 9.06 -7.71
CA ARG A 165 24.85 8.55 -6.39
C ARG A 165 25.19 7.08 -6.26
N ARG A 166 25.51 6.67 -5.04
CA ARG A 166 25.68 5.27 -4.70
C ARG A 166 24.34 4.68 -4.28
N ARG A 167 23.93 3.62 -4.98
CA ARG A 167 22.76 2.85 -4.58
C ARG A 167 23.20 1.41 -4.35
N GLU A 168 23.10 0.93 -3.11
CA GLU A 168 23.70 -0.33 -2.68
C GLU A 168 25.21 -0.32 -2.95
N ALA A 169 25.74 -1.28 -3.73
CA ALA A 169 27.16 -1.35 -4.10
C ALA A 169 27.44 -0.73 -5.49
N ARG A 170 26.48 -0.05 -6.13
CA ARG A 170 26.58 0.43 -7.51
C ARG A 170 26.52 1.94 -7.57
N MET A 171 27.22 2.52 -8.55
CA MET A 171 27.11 3.93 -8.87
C MET A 171 26.05 4.12 -9.97
N GLU A 172 25.08 4.99 -9.72
CA GLU A 172 24.05 5.40 -10.67
C GLU A 172 24.24 6.86 -11.04
N GLN A 173 23.96 7.17 -12.27
CA GLN A 173 23.90 8.53 -12.77
C GLN A 173 22.46 8.92 -13.06
N ALA A 174 22.03 10.09 -12.58
CA ALA A 174 20.78 10.71 -12.94
C ALA A 174 21.06 12.05 -13.66
N VAL A 175 20.46 12.23 -14.83
CA VAL A 175 20.55 13.47 -15.61
C VAL A 175 19.18 14.11 -15.64
N TYR A 176 19.09 15.32 -15.10
CA TYR A 176 17.91 16.19 -15.13
C TYR A 176 18.06 17.22 -16.23
N ARG A 177 17.01 17.50 -16.98
CA ARG A 177 17.00 18.45 -18.08
C ARG A 177 15.95 19.52 -17.85
N ASP A 178 16.33 20.77 -18.08
CA ASP A 178 15.47 21.96 -18.03
C ASP A 178 14.60 22.01 -16.76
N ILE A 179 15.28 22.14 -15.61
CA ILE A 179 14.62 22.33 -14.32
C ILE A 179 14.24 23.81 -14.20
N ARG A 180 12.98 24.09 -13.94
CA ARG A 180 12.47 25.45 -13.70
C ARG A 180 11.67 25.50 -12.42
N LEU A 181 11.97 26.48 -11.57
CA LEU A 181 11.20 26.80 -10.39
C LEU A 181 10.63 28.21 -10.56
N ASN A 182 9.31 28.31 -10.54
CA ASN A 182 8.59 29.57 -10.64
C ASN A 182 8.05 29.95 -9.25
N GLY A 183 8.23 31.19 -8.85
CA GLY A 183 7.71 31.74 -7.60
C GLY A 183 8.32 31.06 -6.36
N TYR A 184 9.64 30.99 -6.29
CA TYR A 184 10.34 30.51 -5.09
C TYR A 184 10.28 31.59 -3.98
N GLN A 185 9.62 31.27 -2.87
CA GLN A 185 9.46 32.15 -1.73
C GLN A 185 9.83 31.43 -0.43
N ARG A 186 11.05 31.64 0.06
CA ARG A 186 11.53 31.09 1.35
C ARG A 186 11.23 29.58 1.50
N GLY A 187 11.64 28.80 0.50
CA GLY A 187 11.45 27.35 0.48
C GLY A 187 10.15 26.88 -0.19
N LYS A 188 9.19 27.75 -0.46
CA LYS A 188 7.97 27.40 -1.18
C LYS A 188 8.11 27.73 -2.66
N VAL A 189 7.75 26.77 -3.51
CA VAL A 189 7.77 26.90 -4.97
C VAL A 189 6.34 26.82 -5.47
N THR A 190 5.88 27.84 -6.20
CA THR A 190 4.53 27.83 -6.78
C THR A 190 4.42 26.72 -7.82
N GLU A 191 5.43 26.58 -8.68
CA GLU A 191 5.49 25.55 -9.71
C GLU A 191 6.95 25.14 -9.96
N MET A 192 7.21 23.85 -9.99
CA MET A 192 8.45 23.25 -10.46
C MET A 192 8.17 22.35 -11.66
N THR A 193 8.95 22.50 -12.72
CA THR A 193 8.92 21.65 -13.91
C THR A 193 10.30 21.07 -14.21
N ILE A 194 10.33 19.85 -14.72
CA ILE A 194 11.54 19.17 -15.21
C ILE A 194 11.16 18.55 -16.56
N ALA A 195 11.84 18.91 -17.64
CA ALA A 195 11.50 18.42 -18.98
C ALA A 195 11.90 16.95 -19.20
N GLY A 196 12.83 16.43 -18.43
CA GLY A 196 13.20 15.01 -18.50
C GLY A 196 14.19 14.60 -17.43
N ILE A 197 14.07 13.34 -17.00
CA ILE A 197 15.00 12.70 -16.05
C ILE A 197 15.43 11.37 -16.66
N VAL A 198 16.74 11.11 -16.71
CA VAL A 198 17.28 9.84 -17.15
C VAL A 198 18.16 9.29 -16.04
N THR A 199 17.82 8.13 -15.50
CA THR A 199 18.67 7.40 -14.58
C THR A 199 19.26 6.18 -15.28
N SER A 200 20.55 5.97 -15.13
CA SER A 200 21.27 4.84 -15.70
C SER A 200 22.40 4.42 -14.77
N PRO A 201 22.84 3.15 -14.81
CA PRO A 201 24.09 2.76 -14.17
C PRO A 201 25.25 3.52 -14.80
N THR A 202 26.32 3.73 -14.04
CA THR A 202 27.56 4.32 -14.57
C THR A 202 28.18 3.36 -15.60
N GLU A 203 28.94 3.90 -16.53
CA GLU A 203 29.52 3.19 -17.67
C GLU A 203 30.22 1.89 -17.24
N GLY A 204 29.92 0.78 -17.92
CA GLY A 204 30.46 -0.57 -17.63
C GLY A 204 29.72 -1.38 -16.57
N GLN A 205 28.68 -0.85 -15.94
CA GLN A 205 27.87 -1.57 -14.95
C GLN A 205 26.51 -1.99 -15.54
N GLN A 206 26.07 -3.23 -15.22
CA GLN A 206 24.69 -3.65 -15.51
C GLN A 206 23.74 -3.07 -14.46
N GLY A 207 22.62 -2.52 -14.89
CA GLY A 207 21.61 -1.97 -13.99
C GLY A 207 20.37 -1.48 -14.72
N GLN A 208 19.43 -0.99 -13.95
CA GLN A 208 18.16 -0.48 -14.46
C GLN A 208 18.35 0.91 -15.09
N ARG A 209 17.80 1.09 -16.28
CA ARG A 209 17.67 2.41 -16.89
C ARG A 209 16.22 2.84 -16.77
N VAL A 210 16.00 4.06 -16.30
CA VAL A 210 14.67 4.67 -16.22
C VAL A 210 14.73 6.05 -16.86
N GLU A 211 13.79 6.33 -17.74
CA GLU A 211 13.55 7.62 -18.36
C GLU A 211 12.19 8.13 -17.92
N ILE A 212 12.12 9.35 -17.44
CA ILE A 212 10.90 10.08 -17.11
C ILE A 212 10.84 11.27 -18.05
N GLY A 213 9.72 11.43 -18.72
CA GLY A 213 9.47 12.61 -19.55
C GLY A 213 9.24 13.86 -18.70
N ALA A 214 8.15 14.57 -18.94
CA ALA A 214 7.85 15.76 -18.17
C ALA A 214 7.48 15.45 -16.71
N SER A 215 7.97 16.27 -15.79
CA SER A 215 7.58 16.25 -14.39
C SER A 215 7.11 17.63 -13.98
N ARG A 216 6.01 17.70 -13.23
CA ARG A 216 5.42 18.96 -12.75
C ARG A 216 4.98 18.83 -11.31
N PHE A 217 5.32 19.82 -10.48
CA PHE A 217 4.95 19.88 -9.08
C PHE A 217 4.41 21.27 -8.76
N LEU A 218 3.27 21.35 -8.08
CA LEU A 218 2.61 22.58 -7.68
C LEU A 218 2.61 22.71 -6.16
N GLY A 219 2.86 23.91 -5.65
CA GLY A 219 2.84 24.20 -4.23
C GLY A 219 3.87 23.40 -3.42
N LEU A 220 5.07 23.17 -4.00
CA LEU A 220 6.13 22.41 -3.33
C LEU A 220 6.76 23.25 -2.21
N ASP A 221 6.69 22.79 -0.96
CA ASP A 221 7.41 23.36 0.19
C ASP A 221 8.67 22.52 0.48
N THR A 222 9.79 22.95 -0.07
CA THR A 222 11.09 22.28 0.11
C THR A 222 11.58 22.36 1.56
N SER A 223 11.10 23.33 2.35
CA SER A 223 11.43 23.47 3.75
C SER A 223 10.67 22.47 4.67
N ALA A 224 9.57 21.90 4.18
CA ALA A 224 8.77 20.96 4.97
C ALA A 224 9.56 19.72 5.40
N GLY A 225 10.50 19.26 4.56
CA GLY A 225 11.36 18.11 4.87
C GLY A 225 12.43 18.37 5.91
N VAL A 226 12.88 19.61 6.08
CA VAL A 226 13.95 19.99 7.02
C VAL A 226 13.42 20.58 8.33
N ARG A 227 12.15 21.01 8.37
CA ARG A 227 11.52 21.57 9.57
C ARG A 227 11.33 20.53 10.67
N THR A 228 11.49 21.01 11.90
CA THR A 228 11.11 20.32 13.15
C THR A 228 10.00 21.12 13.84
N GLY A 229 9.29 20.53 14.82
CA GLY A 229 8.25 21.22 15.59
C GLY A 229 6.90 20.51 15.57
N THR A 230 5.79 21.25 15.69
CA THR A 230 4.44 20.67 15.90
C THR A 230 3.39 21.03 14.84
N THR A 231 3.65 22.04 13.99
CA THR A 231 2.66 22.55 13.04
C THR A 231 2.68 21.75 11.75
N THR A 232 1.55 21.13 11.40
CA THR A 232 1.38 20.43 10.11
C THR A 232 1.53 21.39 8.95
N THR A 233 2.32 21.01 7.95
CA THR A 233 2.56 21.79 6.75
C THR A 233 2.19 21.00 5.49
N VAL A 234 1.71 21.72 4.46
CA VAL A 234 1.54 21.13 3.15
C VAL A 234 2.91 21.12 2.48
N ALA A 235 3.40 19.94 2.18
CA ALA A 235 4.68 19.74 1.49
C ALA A 235 4.54 19.79 -0.04
N LEU A 236 3.36 19.42 -0.55
CA LEU A 236 3.05 19.39 -1.99
C LEU A 236 1.53 19.53 -2.16
N ASP A 237 1.09 20.44 -3.02
CA ASP A 237 -0.33 20.51 -3.40
C ASP A 237 -0.70 19.44 -4.43
N SER A 238 0.12 19.28 -5.47
CA SER A 238 -0.03 18.21 -6.44
C SER A 238 1.26 18.01 -7.26
N GLY A 239 1.40 16.83 -7.86
CA GLY A 239 2.53 16.55 -8.75
C GLY A 239 2.20 15.50 -9.79
N SER A 240 2.97 15.47 -10.88
CA SER A 240 2.92 14.43 -11.90
C SER A 240 4.29 14.12 -12.50
N LEU A 241 4.47 12.84 -12.85
CA LEU A 241 5.56 12.33 -13.67
C LEU A 241 4.92 11.68 -14.89
N GLU A 242 5.38 11.99 -16.09
CA GLU A 242 4.75 11.52 -17.32
C GLU A 242 5.73 10.72 -18.18
N GLN A 243 5.22 9.79 -18.97
CA GLN A 243 5.97 9.01 -19.95
C GLN A 243 7.19 8.30 -19.35
N ILE A 244 6.96 7.54 -18.28
CA ILE A 244 8.02 6.78 -17.63
C ILE A 244 8.28 5.52 -18.46
N ARG A 245 9.54 5.30 -18.81
CA ARG A 245 10.01 4.10 -19.53
C ARG A 245 11.24 3.56 -18.83
N GLY A 246 11.35 2.26 -18.75
CA GLY A 246 12.52 1.68 -18.11
C GLY A 246 12.68 0.19 -18.34
N THR A 247 13.71 -0.34 -17.74
CA THR A 247 13.97 -1.78 -17.67
C THR A 247 13.94 -2.22 -16.21
N SER A 248 13.33 -3.38 -15.94
CA SER A 248 13.31 -4.00 -14.61
C SER A 248 14.71 -4.56 -14.25
N ALA A 249 14.84 -5.07 -13.03
CA ALA A 249 16.07 -5.76 -12.59
C ALA A 249 16.45 -6.97 -13.47
N GLN A 250 15.45 -7.58 -14.13
CA GLN A 250 15.65 -8.68 -15.09
C GLN A 250 15.85 -8.19 -16.53
N ASN A 251 16.15 -6.89 -16.72
CA ASN A 251 16.36 -6.24 -18.02
C ASN A 251 15.12 -6.30 -18.94
N ARG A 252 13.89 -6.30 -18.37
CA ARG A 252 12.64 -6.32 -19.12
C ARG A 252 12.07 -4.92 -19.23
N PRO A 253 11.59 -4.52 -20.41
CA PRO A 253 11.04 -3.18 -20.59
C PRO A 253 9.70 -3.03 -19.86
N PHE A 254 9.47 -1.85 -19.34
CA PHE A 254 8.17 -1.41 -18.82
C PHE A 254 7.90 0.05 -19.20
N THR A 255 6.63 0.40 -19.23
CA THR A 255 6.16 1.78 -19.42
C THR A 255 5.08 2.10 -18.40
N ILE A 256 5.03 3.38 -17.99
CA ILE A 256 3.96 3.96 -17.19
C ILE A 256 3.62 5.29 -17.87
N ASP A 257 2.34 5.48 -18.22
CA ASP A 257 1.95 6.70 -18.90
C ASP A 257 2.04 7.91 -17.97
N ARG A 258 1.61 7.74 -16.70
CA ARG A 258 1.64 8.82 -15.70
C ARG A 258 1.67 8.29 -14.27
N ILE A 259 2.41 8.95 -13.40
CA ILE A 259 2.25 8.88 -11.93
C ILE A 259 1.81 10.26 -11.46
N SER A 260 0.74 10.34 -10.68
CA SER A 260 0.26 11.60 -10.11
C SER A 260 0.15 11.51 -8.60
N PHE A 261 0.41 12.65 -7.96
CA PHE A 261 0.33 12.84 -6.52
C PHE A 261 -0.71 13.92 -6.25
N GLY A 262 -1.64 13.65 -5.34
CA GLY A 262 -2.48 14.67 -4.73
C GLY A 262 -1.73 15.38 -3.61
N LYS A 263 -2.48 16.08 -2.76
CA LYS A 263 -1.93 16.82 -1.64
C LYS A 263 -1.15 15.91 -0.70
N VAL A 264 0.09 16.32 -0.39
CA VAL A 264 0.93 15.69 0.62
C VAL A 264 1.15 16.67 1.76
N SER A 265 0.72 16.31 2.96
CA SER A 265 0.95 17.09 4.17
C SER A 265 1.85 16.32 5.12
N MET A 266 2.60 17.05 5.91
CA MET A 266 3.59 16.49 6.83
C MET A 266 3.39 17.08 8.21
N ARG A 267 3.37 16.22 9.20
CA ARG A 267 3.44 16.61 10.61
C ARG A 267 4.90 16.63 11.02
N PRO A 268 5.43 17.77 11.43
CA PRO A 268 6.79 17.82 11.94
C PRO A 268 6.90 17.02 13.25
N GLY A 269 8.11 16.72 13.66
CA GLY A 269 8.43 16.03 14.90
C GLY A 269 9.77 16.50 15.42
N GLU A 270 10.34 15.79 16.36
CA GLU A 270 11.65 16.11 16.95
C GLU A 270 12.77 16.01 15.90
N ARG A 271 12.68 15.03 15.02
CA ARG A 271 13.62 14.85 13.89
C ARG A 271 12.99 15.34 12.60
N SER A 272 13.78 15.95 11.73
CA SER A 272 13.33 16.29 10.37
C SER A 272 13.09 15.02 9.54
N LEU A 273 12.28 15.13 8.48
CA LEU A 273 12.04 14.00 7.58
C LEU A 273 13.31 13.55 6.85
N VAL A 274 14.15 14.52 6.48
CA VAL A 274 15.47 14.26 5.90
C VAL A 274 16.32 13.41 6.84
N ALA A 275 16.36 13.73 8.14
CA ALA A 275 17.10 12.93 9.13
C ALA A 275 16.53 11.50 9.27
N LEU A 276 15.19 11.34 9.19
CA LEU A 276 14.55 10.02 9.22
C LEU A 276 14.88 9.18 8.00
N THR A 277 14.80 9.76 6.80
CA THR A 277 15.14 9.04 5.55
C THR A 277 16.62 8.68 5.49
N GLN A 278 17.51 9.54 5.95
CA GLN A 278 18.93 9.23 6.08
C GLN A 278 19.17 8.04 7.03
N THR A 279 18.47 8.02 8.18
CA THR A 279 18.56 6.90 9.13
C THR A 279 18.15 5.57 8.46
N LEU A 280 17.11 5.56 7.59
CA LEU A 280 16.70 4.36 6.86
C LEU A 280 17.74 3.92 5.82
N GLN A 281 18.38 4.87 5.14
CA GLN A 281 19.43 4.57 4.14
C GLN A 281 20.68 3.98 4.77
N ASP A 282 20.97 4.33 6.02
CA ASP A 282 22.15 3.86 6.75
C ASP A 282 21.96 2.45 7.36
N ILE A 283 20.77 1.89 7.29
CA ILE A 283 20.45 0.57 7.81
C ILE A 283 20.72 -0.49 6.72
N ASP A 284 21.68 -1.38 6.97
CA ASP A 284 21.91 -2.54 6.11
C ASP A 284 20.79 -3.59 6.31
N PRO A 285 19.91 -3.83 5.31
CA PRO A 285 18.83 -4.79 5.45
C PRO A 285 19.32 -6.25 5.49
N ALA A 286 20.50 -6.55 4.95
CA ALA A 286 20.99 -7.92 4.81
C ALA A 286 21.75 -8.43 6.05
N GLY A 287 22.34 -7.53 6.83
CA GLY A 287 23.13 -7.84 8.03
C GLY A 287 22.54 -7.27 9.33
N ALA A 288 21.27 -6.88 9.33
CA ALA A 288 20.68 -6.12 10.43
C ALA A 288 20.70 -6.86 11.77
N SER A 289 21.48 -6.34 12.71
CA SER A 289 21.37 -6.70 14.12
C SER A 289 19.95 -6.43 14.64
N GLU A 290 19.58 -7.03 15.78
CA GLU A 290 18.29 -6.74 16.42
C GLU A 290 18.10 -5.24 16.69
N GLU A 291 19.16 -4.56 17.10
CA GLU A 291 19.17 -3.11 17.31
C GLU A 291 18.89 -2.33 16.01
N SER A 292 19.50 -2.72 14.89
CA SER A 292 19.22 -2.14 13.57
C SER A 292 17.77 -2.34 13.17
N ARG A 293 17.21 -3.54 13.38
CA ARG A 293 15.80 -3.82 13.10
C ARG A 293 14.86 -2.98 13.97
N ARG A 294 15.14 -2.86 15.26
CA ARG A 294 14.37 -1.99 16.17
C ARG A 294 14.40 -0.54 15.71
N ARG A 295 15.58 -0.03 15.36
CA ARG A 295 15.76 1.34 14.85
C ARG A 295 14.97 1.55 13.56
N SER A 296 15.03 0.61 12.61
CA SER A 296 14.27 0.67 11.35
C SER A 296 12.78 0.76 11.60
N MET A 297 12.26 -0.13 12.44
CA MET A 297 10.83 -0.18 12.75
C MET A 297 10.34 1.13 13.39
N GLY A 298 11.14 1.71 14.29
CA GLY A 298 10.83 3.01 14.89
C GLY A 298 10.78 4.13 13.86
N VAL A 299 11.74 4.19 12.94
CA VAL A 299 11.76 5.19 11.87
C VAL A 299 10.59 5.02 10.91
N VAL A 300 10.29 3.79 10.51
CA VAL A 300 9.14 3.48 9.65
C VAL A 300 7.82 3.89 10.33
N ALA A 301 7.65 3.52 11.61
CA ALA A 301 6.47 3.90 12.38
C ALA A 301 6.33 5.43 12.52
N GLU A 302 7.44 6.14 12.73
CA GLU A 302 7.45 7.61 12.80
C GLU A 302 7.06 8.23 11.46
N LEU A 303 7.63 7.76 10.34
CA LEU A 303 7.31 8.26 9.00
C LEU A 303 5.82 8.09 8.68
N PHE A 304 5.28 6.88 8.84
CA PHE A 304 3.87 6.61 8.55
C PHE A 304 2.90 7.38 9.45
N SER A 305 3.31 7.72 10.68
CA SER A 305 2.48 8.52 11.57
C SER A 305 2.47 10.02 11.24
N ARG A 306 3.41 10.48 10.42
CA ARG A 306 3.63 11.91 10.11
C ARG A 306 3.17 12.30 8.72
N LEU A 307 3.00 11.34 7.81
CA LEU A 307 2.58 11.60 6.44
C LEU A 307 1.06 11.52 6.30
N ASP A 308 0.48 12.55 5.67
CA ASP A 308 -0.88 12.55 5.17
C ASP A 308 -0.80 12.71 3.65
N ILE A 309 -1.29 11.71 2.90
CA ILE A 309 -1.27 11.70 1.43
C ILE A 309 -2.71 11.55 0.96
N GLU A 310 -3.21 12.55 0.23
CA GLU A 310 -4.56 12.51 -0.32
C GLU A 310 -4.71 11.39 -1.35
N ARG A 311 -3.76 11.31 -2.30
CA ARG A 311 -3.79 10.33 -3.39
C ARG A 311 -2.42 10.14 -4.02
N VAL A 312 -2.13 8.89 -4.37
CA VAL A 312 -1.09 8.51 -5.33
C VAL A 312 -1.75 7.66 -6.40
N GLU A 313 -1.55 8.00 -7.67
CA GLU A 313 -2.11 7.24 -8.78
C GLU A 313 -1.04 6.96 -9.84
N LEU A 314 -1.06 5.74 -10.34
CA LEU A 314 -0.29 5.28 -11.49
C LEU A 314 -1.28 4.91 -12.59
N ALA A 315 -1.08 5.43 -13.78
CA ALA A 315 -1.90 5.15 -14.95
C ALA A 315 -1.07 4.55 -16.08
N GLY A 316 -1.65 3.57 -16.77
CA GLY A 316 -1.11 3.00 -18.01
C GLY A 316 0.18 2.21 -17.82
N PHE A 317 0.27 1.36 -16.77
CA PHE A 317 1.39 0.42 -16.65
C PHE A 317 1.32 -0.67 -17.70
N ARG A 318 2.42 -0.91 -18.39
CA ARG A 318 2.63 -2.05 -19.29
C ARG A 318 4.03 -2.60 -19.06
N GLY A 319 4.13 -3.90 -18.86
CA GLY A 319 5.40 -4.56 -18.56
C GLY A 319 5.31 -6.07 -18.71
N SER A 320 6.20 -6.77 -18.03
CA SER A 320 6.23 -8.23 -18.03
C SER A 320 6.34 -8.77 -16.61
N SER A 321 5.70 -9.93 -16.37
CA SER A 321 5.85 -10.70 -15.12
C SER A 321 7.29 -11.22 -14.95
N ASN A 322 7.58 -11.86 -13.81
CA ASN A 322 8.88 -12.52 -13.57
C ASN A 322 9.19 -13.63 -14.58
N GLU A 323 8.18 -14.17 -15.26
CA GLU A 323 8.31 -15.19 -16.30
C GLU A 323 8.45 -14.60 -17.71
N GLY A 324 8.37 -13.26 -17.86
CA GLY A 324 8.47 -12.56 -19.15
C GLY A 324 7.14 -12.41 -19.88
N LEU A 325 6.04 -12.75 -19.24
CA LEU A 325 4.71 -12.67 -19.81
C LEU A 325 4.14 -11.25 -19.69
N PRO A 326 3.37 -10.76 -20.68
CA PRO A 326 2.83 -9.42 -20.65
C PRO A 326 1.86 -9.21 -19.47
N VAL A 327 1.99 -8.06 -18.84
CA VAL A 327 1.10 -7.57 -17.79
C VAL A 327 0.79 -6.10 -18.05
N ALA A 328 -0.48 -5.74 -18.01
CA ALA A 328 -0.93 -4.36 -18.08
C ALA A 328 -1.84 -4.03 -16.89
N VAL A 329 -1.77 -2.78 -16.42
CA VAL A 329 -2.68 -2.23 -15.42
C VAL A 329 -3.09 -0.85 -15.90
N THR A 330 -4.37 -0.66 -16.15
CA THR A 330 -4.88 0.64 -16.62
C THR A 330 -4.68 1.71 -15.56
N ARG A 331 -4.98 1.37 -14.29
CA ARG A 331 -4.84 2.31 -13.18
C ARG A 331 -4.58 1.58 -11.86
N PHE A 332 -3.66 2.09 -11.08
CA PHE A 332 -3.46 1.77 -9.66
C PHE A 332 -3.57 3.06 -8.85
N ALA A 333 -4.29 3.06 -7.75
CA ALA A 333 -4.43 4.23 -6.88
C ALA A 333 -4.40 3.84 -5.41
N ILE A 334 -3.75 4.67 -4.60
CA ILE A 334 -3.83 4.66 -3.13
C ILE A 334 -4.43 6.00 -2.73
N THR A 335 -5.47 6.00 -1.90
CA THR A 335 -6.15 7.22 -1.46
C THR A 335 -6.22 7.30 0.06
N GLY A 336 -6.13 8.52 0.58
CA GLY A 336 -6.41 8.82 1.98
C GLY A 336 -5.46 8.15 2.97
N VAL A 337 -4.15 8.23 2.73
CA VAL A 337 -3.15 7.74 3.69
C VAL A 337 -2.98 8.76 4.81
N SER A 338 -3.27 8.39 6.04
CA SER A 338 -3.10 9.26 7.23
C SER A 338 -2.93 8.42 8.49
N GLN A 339 -1.83 8.61 9.21
CA GLN A 339 -1.57 7.98 10.53
C GLN A 339 -1.76 6.45 10.54
N GLY A 340 -1.31 5.78 9.48
CA GLY A 340 -1.46 4.33 9.34
C GLY A 340 -2.84 3.87 8.86
N ARG A 341 -3.72 4.79 8.51
CA ARG A 341 -5.00 4.49 7.86
C ARG A 341 -4.89 4.74 6.37
N ILE A 342 -5.53 3.89 5.58
CA ILE A 342 -5.61 4.02 4.13
C ILE A 342 -7.09 3.88 3.76
N THR A 343 -7.62 4.89 3.03
CA THR A 343 -9.03 4.86 2.62
C THR A 343 -9.27 3.79 1.57
N SER A 344 -8.43 3.73 0.53
CA SER A 344 -8.51 2.66 -0.47
C SER A 344 -7.17 2.39 -1.16
N ILE A 345 -7.05 1.14 -1.64
CA ILE A 345 -6.06 0.68 -2.61
C ILE A 345 -6.86 0.09 -3.76
N ASP A 346 -6.79 0.70 -4.94
CA ASP A 346 -7.58 0.33 -6.11
C ASP A 346 -6.68 -0.06 -7.28
N PHE A 347 -6.98 -1.17 -7.92
CA PHE A 347 -6.47 -1.57 -9.24
C PHE A 347 -7.64 -1.63 -10.21
N THR A 348 -7.46 -1.07 -11.39
CA THR A 348 -8.48 -1.09 -12.45
C THR A 348 -7.87 -1.56 -13.76
N GLY A 349 -8.55 -2.46 -14.45
CA GLY A 349 -8.13 -2.94 -15.78
C GLY A 349 -6.80 -3.67 -15.73
N ILE A 350 -6.71 -4.74 -14.94
CA ILE A 350 -5.58 -5.66 -14.95
C ILE A 350 -5.76 -6.62 -16.11
N ASP A 351 -4.71 -6.81 -16.92
CA ASP A 351 -4.62 -7.78 -18.00
C ASP A 351 -3.29 -8.52 -17.84
N ALA A 352 -3.34 -9.83 -17.62
CA ALA A 352 -2.18 -10.64 -17.30
C ALA A 352 -2.22 -11.98 -18.04
N ALA A 353 -1.17 -12.28 -18.79
CA ALA A 353 -0.97 -13.58 -19.41
C ALA A 353 -0.24 -14.54 -18.46
N ALA A 354 -0.60 -15.83 -18.50
CA ALA A 354 0.04 -16.91 -17.77
C ALA A 354 0.86 -17.84 -18.69
N ALA A 355 1.83 -18.55 -18.11
CA ALA A 355 2.75 -19.43 -18.86
C ALA A 355 2.04 -20.58 -19.62
N ASN A 356 0.90 -21.03 -19.11
CA ASN A 356 0.06 -22.04 -19.75
C ASN A 356 -0.76 -21.50 -20.95
N GLY A 357 -0.57 -20.24 -21.32
CA GLY A 357 -1.27 -19.57 -22.42
C GLY A 357 -2.64 -18.99 -22.03
N GLN A 358 -3.01 -19.05 -20.77
CA GLN A 358 -4.22 -18.39 -20.29
C GLN A 358 -4.02 -16.88 -20.20
N ASN A 359 -5.11 -16.13 -20.39
CA ASN A 359 -5.18 -14.70 -20.13
C ASN A 359 -6.24 -14.41 -19.08
N THR A 360 -5.88 -13.62 -18.07
CA THR A 360 -6.79 -13.20 -17.01
C THR A 360 -6.97 -11.69 -17.08
N THR A 361 -8.21 -11.25 -17.21
CA THR A 361 -8.57 -9.84 -17.07
C THR A 361 -9.35 -9.62 -15.77
N ILE A 362 -9.05 -8.53 -15.06
CA ILE A 362 -9.76 -8.12 -13.85
C ILE A 362 -10.18 -6.67 -14.06
N GLY A 363 -11.48 -6.41 -14.05
CA GLY A 363 -12.01 -5.06 -14.21
C GLY A 363 -11.65 -4.15 -13.04
N ARG A 364 -11.84 -4.63 -11.81
CA ARG A 364 -11.46 -3.91 -10.59
C ARG A 364 -11.07 -4.87 -9.47
N PHE A 365 -10.01 -4.53 -8.75
CA PHE A 365 -9.67 -5.07 -7.43
C PHE A 365 -9.47 -3.90 -6.47
N SER A 366 -10.14 -3.95 -5.31
CA SER A 366 -10.08 -2.86 -4.33
C SER A 366 -10.01 -3.41 -2.90
N ILE A 367 -9.20 -2.76 -2.07
CA ILE A 367 -9.17 -2.95 -0.62
C ILE A 367 -9.50 -1.60 -0.01
N GLU A 368 -10.54 -1.52 0.81
CA GLU A 368 -11.06 -0.26 1.32
C GLU A 368 -11.06 -0.23 2.86
N THR A 369 -10.81 0.96 3.39
CA THR A 369 -10.79 1.25 4.83
C THR A 369 -9.85 0.32 5.58
N ILE A 370 -8.56 0.53 5.37
CA ILE A 370 -7.49 -0.20 6.05
C ILE A 370 -7.03 0.64 7.25
N ASP A 371 -7.14 0.09 8.47
CA ASP A 371 -6.56 0.70 9.68
C ASP A 371 -5.39 -0.15 10.16
N ALA A 372 -4.17 0.30 9.89
CA ALA A 372 -2.92 -0.31 10.33
C ALA A 372 -2.29 0.47 11.51
N SER A 373 -3.03 1.35 12.18
CA SER A 373 -2.53 2.16 13.30
C SER A 373 -2.00 1.29 14.46
N GLY A 374 -2.60 0.11 14.67
CA GLY A 374 -2.12 -0.86 15.65
C GLY A 374 -0.75 -1.45 15.31
N LEU A 375 -0.45 -1.69 14.03
CA LEU A 375 0.89 -2.11 13.59
C LEU A 375 1.93 -1.01 13.84
N ILE A 376 1.56 0.25 13.63
CA ILE A 376 2.44 1.38 13.90
C ILE A 376 2.72 1.49 15.40
N ALA A 377 1.71 1.30 16.26
CA ALA A 377 1.88 1.27 17.70
C ALA A 377 2.82 0.13 18.11
N LEU A 378 2.60 -1.09 17.62
CA LEU A 378 3.46 -2.25 17.88
C LEU A 378 4.91 -2.01 17.40
N ALA A 379 5.10 -1.39 16.23
CA ALA A 379 6.43 -1.06 15.74
C ALA A 379 7.17 -0.07 16.62
N ARG A 380 6.47 0.87 17.28
CA ARG A 380 7.04 1.75 18.29
C ARG A 380 7.42 1.00 19.57
N GLU A 381 6.52 0.16 20.10
CA GLU A 381 6.79 -0.69 21.26
C GLU A 381 7.97 -1.64 21.03
N PHE A 382 8.13 -2.16 19.80
CA PHE A 382 9.29 -2.95 19.42
C PHE A 382 10.57 -2.08 19.38
N SER A 383 10.47 -0.87 18.85
CA SER A 383 11.60 0.05 18.74
C SER A 383 12.11 0.53 20.10
N ASP A 384 11.23 0.81 21.06
CA ASP A 384 11.59 1.27 22.41
C ASP A 384 11.90 0.11 23.38
N GLY A 385 11.72 -1.14 22.94
CA GLY A 385 12.01 -2.35 23.70
C GLY A 385 10.92 -2.79 24.68
N SER A 386 9.76 -2.13 24.70
CA SER A 386 8.63 -2.52 25.55
C SER A 386 7.94 -3.81 25.04
N PHE A 387 8.03 -4.06 23.73
CA PHE A 387 7.65 -5.33 23.13
C PHE A 387 8.88 -6.14 22.72
N SER A 388 8.97 -7.40 23.17
CA SER A 388 10.08 -8.31 22.84
C SER A 388 9.63 -9.45 21.91
N ALA A 389 10.53 -9.90 21.05
CA ALA A 389 10.30 -11.06 20.20
C ALA A 389 9.95 -12.29 21.04
N GLY A 390 8.86 -12.99 20.67
CA GLY A 390 8.34 -14.15 21.41
C GLY A 390 7.10 -13.88 22.27
N LYS A 391 6.74 -12.60 22.50
CA LYS A 391 5.42 -12.28 23.06
C LYS A 391 4.35 -12.43 21.97
N PRO A 392 3.13 -12.88 22.32
CA PRO A 392 2.02 -12.93 21.35
C PRO A 392 1.70 -11.50 20.85
N ILE A 393 1.47 -11.37 19.56
CA ILE A 393 1.06 -10.10 18.96
C ILE A 393 -0.31 -9.72 19.53
N PRO A 394 -0.47 -8.53 20.10
CA PRO A 394 -1.76 -8.11 20.66
C PRO A 394 -2.83 -8.00 19.55
N PRO A 395 -4.09 -8.36 19.83
CA PRO A 395 -5.18 -8.29 18.85
C PRO A 395 -5.35 -6.93 18.18
N THR A 396 -5.02 -5.85 18.90
CA THR A 396 -5.07 -4.47 18.40
C THR A 396 -4.02 -4.15 17.34
N ALA A 397 -2.95 -4.94 17.24
CA ALA A 397 -1.89 -4.74 16.24
C ALA A 397 -2.26 -5.29 14.85
N TYR A 398 -3.24 -6.19 14.75
CA TYR A 398 -3.67 -6.67 13.43
C TYR A 398 -4.37 -5.57 12.65
N PRO A 399 -4.07 -5.40 11.34
CA PRO A 399 -4.75 -4.42 10.52
C PRO A 399 -6.24 -4.72 10.41
N ASP A 400 -7.07 -3.68 10.47
CA ASP A 400 -8.51 -3.78 10.25
C ASP A 400 -8.82 -3.43 8.78
N ILE A 401 -9.36 -4.39 8.04
CA ILE A 401 -9.76 -4.21 6.63
C ILE A 401 -11.26 -4.35 6.59
N ARG A 402 -11.95 -3.29 6.09
CA ARG A 402 -13.41 -3.27 6.08
C ARG A 402 -14.03 -3.83 4.82
N ARG A 403 -13.33 -3.74 3.69
CA ARG A 403 -13.87 -4.22 2.44
C ARG A 403 -12.78 -4.70 1.49
N ILE A 404 -13.04 -5.82 0.85
CA ILE A 404 -12.28 -6.33 -0.29
C ILE A 404 -13.28 -6.55 -1.41
N LEU A 405 -12.98 -6.06 -2.60
CA LEU A 405 -13.83 -6.13 -3.78
C LEU A 405 -13.02 -6.63 -4.99
N LEU A 406 -13.59 -7.57 -5.72
CA LEU A 406 -13.08 -8.07 -6.98
C LEU A 406 -14.24 -8.09 -8.00
N GLU A 407 -14.08 -7.40 -9.13
CA GLU A 407 -15.13 -7.25 -10.14
C GLU A 407 -14.64 -7.57 -11.54
N ASN A 408 -15.52 -8.17 -12.34
CA ASN A 408 -15.32 -8.43 -13.76
C ASN A 408 -14.05 -9.22 -14.05
N VAL A 409 -13.92 -10.40 -13.43
CA VAL A 409 -12.84 -11.35 -13.75
C VAL A 409 -13.26 -12.17 -14.94
N ASP A 410 -12.40 -12.27 -15.95
CA ASP A 410 -12.60 -13.13 -17.13
C ASP A 410 -11.30 -13.88 -17.42
N VAL A 411 -11.36 -15.20 -17.42
CA VAL A 411 -10.23 -16.09 -17.68
C VAL A 411 -10.45 -16.81 -18.99
N LYS A 412 -9.52 -16.66 -19.93
CA LYS A 412 -9.57 -17.25 -21.26
C LYS A 412 -8.34 -18.08 -21.57
N GLU A 413 -8.51 -19.10 -22.37
CA GLU A 413 -7.38 -19.78 -23.01
C GLU A 413 -6.78 -18.93 -24.13
N ARG A 414 -5.62 -19.34 -24.62
CA ARG A 414 -4.98 -18.72 -25.79
C ARG A 414 -5.86 -18.80 -27.06
N SER A 415 -6.71 -19.79 -27.17
CA SER A 415 -7.70 -19.95 -28.23
C SER A 415 -8.81 -18.89 -28.23
N GLY A 416 -8.94 -18.14 -27.12
CA GLY A 416 -10.04 -17.23 -26.85
C GLY A 416 -11.23 -17.90 -26.15
N GLN A 417 -11.19 -19.23 -25.94
CA GLN A 417 -12.22 -19.94 -25.20
C GLN A 417 -12.22 -19.48 -23.73
N ARG A 418 -13.41 -19.15 -23.20
CA ARG A 418 -13.58 -18.77 -21.79
C ARG A 418 -13.42 -20.00 -20.91
N LEU A 419 -12.65 -19.87 -19.84
CA LEU A 419 -12.46 -20.88 -18.80
C LEU A 419 -13.25 -20.56 -17.52
N GLY A 420 -13.59 -19.30 -17.34
CA GLY A 420 -14.39 -18.85 -16.22
C GLY A 420 -14.60 -17.35 -16.24
N LYS A 421 -15.67 -16.93 -15.61
CA LYS A 421 -16.05 -15.54 -15.41
C LYS A 421 -16.53 -15.35 -13.99
N LEU A 422 -16.33 -14.17 -13.45
CA LEU A 422 -16.88 -13.74 -12.17
C LEU A 422 -17.27 -12.28 -12.29
N ASP A 423 -18.54 -11.97 -12.06
CA ASP A 423 -19.01 -10.58 -12.10
C ASP A 423 -18.54 -9.83 -10.85
N ARG A 424 -18.74 -10.42 -9.66
CA ARG A 424 -18.36 -9.76 -8.41
C ARG A 424 -18.12 -10.74 -7.28
N PHE A 425 -17.03 -10.51 -6.54
CA PHE A 425 -16.76 -11.07 -5.22
C PHE A 425 -16.48 -9.94 -4.24
N GLU A 426 -17.16 -9.96 -3.10
CA GLU A 426 -17.06 -8.91 -2.11
C GLU A 426 -17.00 -9.52 -0.70
N ILE A 427 -16.12 -8.98 0.13
CA ILE A 427 -16.07 -9.26 1.57
C ILE A 427 -16.19 -7.93 2.30
N GLU A 428 -17.14 -7.82 3.23
CA GLU A 428 -17.32 -6.66 4.09
C GLU A 428 -17.20 -7.07 5.56
N GLY A 429 -16.36 -6.34 6.32
CA GLY A 429 -16.17 -6.51 7.75
C GLY A 429 -16.77 -5.36 8.56
N GLY A 430 -17.49 -5.68 9.65
CA GLY A 430 -17.95 -4.70 10.65
C GLY A 430 -16.83 -4.29 11.63
N PRO A 431 -17.14 -3.47 12.66
CA PRO A 431 -16.23 -3.20 13.76
C PRO A 431 -15.72 -4.49 14.38
N ARG A 432 -14.48 -4.49 14.88
CA ARG A 432 -13.89 -5.69 15.48
C ARG A 432 -14.07 -5.74 16.99
N VAL A 433 -14.15 -6.97 17.49
CA VAL A 433 -13.96 -7.34 18.90
C VAL A 433 -12.74 -8.25 18.93
N GLY A 434 -11.62 -7.79 19.46
CA GLY A 434 -10.35 -8.50 19.32
C GLY A 434 -9.91 -8.58 17.85
N ILE A 435 -9.70 -9.80 17.34
CA ILE A 435 -9.38 -10.06 15.93
C ILE A 435 -10.63 -10.34 15.07
N MET A 436 -11.79 -10.55 15.67
CA MET A 436 -13.01 -10.96 14.99
C MET A 436 -13.87 -9.74 14.61
N PRO A 437 -14.31 -9.58 13.35
CA PRO A 437 -15.29 -8.58 13.00
C PRO A 437 -16.64 -8.91 13.65
N THR A 438 -17.37 -7.91 14.15
CA THR A 438 -18.72 -8.08 14.71
C THR A 438 -19.75 -8.47 13.64
N ARG A 439 -19.45 -8.17 12.38
CA ARG A 439 -20.21 -8.61 11.21
C ARG A 439 -19.24 -8.93 10.09
N LEU A 440 -19.47 -10.03 9.42
CA LEU A 440 -18.77 -10.43 8.20
C LEU A 440 -19.81 -10.78 7.15
N ARG A 441 -19.73 -10.13 5.99
CA ARG A 441 -20.52 -10.50 4.82
C ARG A 441 -19.56 -10.84 3.68
N ALA A 442 -19.78 -11.97 3.03
CA ALA A 442 -19.12 -12.34 1.80
C ALA A 442 -20.18 -12.63 0.73
N LYS A 443 -20.00 -12.11 -0.48
CA LYS A 443 -20.93 -12.31 -1.59
C LYS A 443 -20.17 -12.61 -2.87
N LEU A 444 -20.61 -13.67 -3.56
CA LEU A 444 -20.16 -14.06 -4.88
C LEU A 444 -21.36 -13.98 -5.83
N THR A 445 -21.22 -13.27 -6.94
CA THR A 445 -22.26 -13.16 -7.96
C THR A 445 -21.70 -13.33 -9.34
N GLY A 446 -22.47 -14.01 -10.23
CA GLY A 446 -22.15 -14.18 -11.62
C GLY A 446 -20.86 -14.98 -11.84
N PHE A 447 -20.60 -15.98 -11.00
CA PHE A 447 -19.56 -16.97 -11.30
C PHE A 447 -20.09 -17.93 -12.37
N GLU A 448 -19.37 -18.03 -13.47
CA GLU A 448 -19.67 -18.91 -14.60
C GLU A 448 -18.42 -19.72 -14.93
N ALA A 449 -18.56 -21.05 -14.98
CA ALA A 449 -17.50 -21.95 -15.39
C ALA A 449 -18.01 -22.91 -16.45
N PRO A 450 -17.43 -22.94 -17.68
CA PRO A 450 -17.83 -23.88 -18.72
C PRO A 450 -17.42 -25.32 -18.36
N ILE A 451 -18.28 -26.27 -18.67
CA ILE A 451 -18.03 -27.70 -18.51
C ILE A 451 -17.23 -28.18 -19.73
N THR A 452 -15.91 -28.22 -19.61
CA THR A 452 -15.01 -28.44 -20.75
C THR A 452 -14.68 -29.91 -21.00
N ASN A 453 -14.72 -30.77 -19.98
CA ASN A 453 -14.32 -32.17 -20.12
C ASN A 453 -15.51 -33.16 -20.06
N ALA A 454 -15.38 -34.30 -20.75
CA ALA A 454 -16.42 -35.31 -20.84
C ALA A 454 -16.77 -35.95 -19.48
N SER A 455 -15.78 -36.08 -18.56
CA SER A 455 -16.02 -36.66 -17.24
C SER A 455 -16.87 -35.74 -16.35
N GLN A 456 -16.56 -34.44 -16.34
CA GLN A 456 -17.37 -33.44 -15.64
C GLN A 456 -18.79 -33.39 -16.20
N ARG A 457 -18.93 -33.41 -17.52
CA ARG A 457 -20.22 -33.41 -18.19
C ARG A 457 -21.06 -34.64 -17.78
N ALA A 458 -20.44 -35.81 -17.76
CA ALA A 458 -21.12 -37.04 -17.34
C ALA A 458 -21.56 -37.00 -15.85
N GLN A 459 -20.77 -36.37 -14.98
CA GLN A 459 -21.11 -36.24 -13.55
C GLN A 459 -22.20 -35.19 -13.29
N LEU A 460 -22.26 -34.12 -14.08
CA LEU A 460 -23.18 -33.00 -13.89
C LEU A 460 -24.47 -33.13 -14.70
N ALA A 461 -24.46 -33.94 -15.75
CA ALA A 461 -25.64 -34.20 -16.59
C ALA A 461 -26.87 -34.67 -15.82
N PRO A 462 -26.76 -35.52 -14.74
CA PRO A 462 -27.92 -35.87 -13.93
C PRO A 462 -28.61 -34.64 -13.29
N LEU A 463 -27.88 -33.56 -13.02
CA LEU A 463 -28.42 -32.32 -12.47
C LEU A 463 -28.93 -31.33 -13.52
N GLY A 464 -28.93 -31.72 -14.80
CA GLY A 464 -29.32 -30.84 -15.90
C GLY A 464 -28.18 -29.95 -16.45
N LEU A 465 -27.02 -29.92 -15.79
CA LEU A 465 -25.90 -29.07 -16.16
C LEU A 465 -25.08 -29.70 -17.30
N THR A 466 -25.12 -29.10 -18.52
CA THR A 466 -24.48 -29.65 -19.70
C THR A 466 -23.42 -28.74 -20.35
N GLU A 467 -23.55 -27.43 -20.16
CA GLU A 467 -22.69 -26.43 -20.81
C GLU A 467 -21.87 -25.64 -19.81
N ASN A 468 -22.53 -25.00 -18.86
CA ASN A 468 -21.92 -24.11 -17.85
C ASN A 468 -22.44 -24.47 -16.46
N VAL A 469 -21.64 -24.14 -15.44
CA VAL A 469 -22.07 -24.02 -14.05
C VAL A 469 -22.11 -22.54 -13.71
N ASN A 470 -23.28 -22.03 -13.38
CA ASN A 470 -23.47 -20.69 -12.85
C ASN A 470 -23.72 -20.78 -11.35
N LEU A 471 -22.96 -20.02 -10.56
CA LEU A 471 -23.00 -20.11 -9.11
C LEU A 471 -23.06 -18.71 -8.48
N GLY A 472 -23.97 -18.56 -7.51
CA GLY A 472 -24.04 -17.48 -6.55
C GLY A 472 -23.78 -17.99 -5.15
N ALA A 473 -23.18 -17.18 -4.28
CA ALA A 473 -23.04 -17.51 -2.87
C ALA A 473 -23.10 -16.26 -2.01
N GLU A 474 -23.73 -16.36 -0.84
CA GLU A 474 -23.77 -15.30 0.16
C GLU A 474 -23.58 -15.89 1.55
N LEU A 475 -22.68 -15.26 2.34
CA LEU A 475 -22.44 -15.59 3.74
C LEU A 475 -22.62 -14.31 4.55
N GLU A 476 -23.43 -14.34 5.61
CA GLU A 476 -23.51 -13.28 6.60
C GLU A 476 -23.41 -13.85 8.00
N ILE A 477 -22.38 -13.42 8.74
CA ILE A 477 -22.13 -13.78 10.12
C ILE A 477 -22.15 -12.52 10.97
N GLU A 478 -22.82 -12.55 12.12
CA GLU A 478 -22.91 -11.43 13.05
C GLU A 478 -22.71 -11.90 14.49
N TYR A 479 -21.89 -11.18 15.24
CA TYR A 479 -21.80 -11.33 16.69
C TYR A 479 -22.78 -10.37 17.37
N VAL A 480 -23.78 -10.92 18.07
CA VAL A 480 -24.79 -10.16 18.82
C VAL A 480 -24.40 -10.13 20.29
N GLU A 481 -23.73 -9.05 20.71
CA GLU A 481 -23.15 -8.91 22.05
C GLU A 481 -24.18 -9.10 23.17
N GLY A 482 -25.38 -8.48 23.05
CA GLY A 482 -26.44 -8.56 24.05
C GLY A 482 -27.01 -9.98 24.25
N ALA A 483 -26.97 -10.79 23.22
CA ALA A 483 -27.39 -12.21 23.27
C ALA A 483 -26.20 -13.16 23.55
N LYS A 484 -24.97 -12.68 23.49
CA LYS A 484 -23.73 -13.46 23.55
C LYS A 484 -23.72 -14.58 22.48
N GLU A 485 -24.13 -14.23 21.28
CA GLU A 485 -24.31 -15.20 20.19
C GLU A 485 -23.56 -14.78 18.93
N LEU A 486 -22.96 -15.76 18.28
CA LEU A 486 -22.54 -15.68 16.89
C LEU A 486 -23.65 -16.27 16.02
N ARG A 487 -24.22 -15.45 15.15
CA ARG A 487 -25.30 -15.83 14.24
C ARG A 487 -24.78 -15.86 12.81
N MET A 488 -24.93 -16.98 12.16
CA MET A 488 -24.91 -17.06 10.71
C MET A 488 -26.33 -16.73 10.23
N ARG A 489 -26.52 -15.50 9.76
CA ARG A 489 -27.84 -15.02 9.28
C ARG A 489 -28.20 -15.61 7.94
N THR A 490 -27.19 -15.87 7.13
CA THR A 490 -27.31 -16.42 5.79
C THR A 490 -26.02 -17.14 5.44
N PHE A 491 -26.15 -18.36 4.98
CA PHE A 491 -25.17 -19.02 4.13
C PHE A 491 -25.96 -19.62 2.98
N ASN A 492 -26.02 -18.89 1.88
CA ASN A 492 -26.75 -19.27 0.68
C ASN A 492 -25.77 -19.66 -0.41
N VAL A 493 -26.01 -20.79 -1.07
CA VAL A 493 -25.32 -21.20 -2.29
C VAL A 493 -26.40 -21.52 -3.32
N GLU A 494 -26.35 -20.85 -4.46
CA GLU A 494 -27.31 -20.96 -5.56
C GLU A 494 -26.58 -21.45 -6.80
N VAL A 495 -27.14 -22.45 -7.46
CA VAL A 495 -26.66 -22.95 -8.75
C VAL A 495 -27.85 -22.88 -9.70
N ASP A 496 -27.72 -22.05 -10.76
CA ASP A 496 -28.77 -21.88 -11.75
C ASP A 496 -29.18 -23.24 -12.35
N ASP A 497 -30.46 -23.42 -12.61
CA ASP A 497 -31.07 -24.66 -13.12
C ASP A 497 -30.95 -25.88 -12.19
N VAL A 498 -30.44 -25.71 -10.94
CA VAL A 498 -30.32 -26.80 -9.95
C VAL A 498 -31.10 -26.47 -8.70
N GLY A 499 -30.86 -25.29 -8.12
CA GLY A 499 -31.51 -24.88 -6.87
C GLY A 499 -30.58 -24.10 -5.94
N SER A 500 -31.11 -23.77 -4.79
CA SER A 500 -30.35 -23.06 -3.75
C SER A 500 -30.40 -23.78 -2.40
N LEU A 501 -29.29 -23.69 -1.65
CA LEU A 501 -29.16 -24.19 -0.29
C LEU A 501 -28.91 -23.03 0.66
N ASN A 502 -29.81 -22.80 1.59
CA ASN A 502 -29.67 -21.75 2.61
C ASN A 502 -29.54 -22.38 4.01
N LEU A 503 -28.51 -21.97 4.75
CA LEU A 503 -28.25 -22.36 6.12
C LEU A 503 -28.26 -21.14 7.03
N VAL A 504 -29.09 -21.17 8.07
CA VAL A 504 -29.14 -20.22 9.16
C VAL A 504 -28.82 -20.95 10.45
N MET A 505 -27.87 -20.42 11.27
CA MET A 505 -27.52 -21.08 12.54
C MET A 505 -27.06 -20.05 13.57
N ALA A 506 -27.13 -20.43 14.84
CA ALA A 506 -26.61 -19.66 15.95
C ALA A 506 -25.69 -20.49 16.86
N ILE A 507 -24.72 -19.83 17.48
CA ILE A 507 -23.85 -20.37 18.51
C ILE A 507 -23.90 -19.42 19.69
N GLY A 508 -24.43 -19.86 20.84
CA GLY A 508 -24.55 -19.07 22.06
C GLY A 508 -23.38 -19.27 23.02
N GLY A 509 -23.44 -18.55 24.14
CA GLY A 509 -22.46 -18.65 25.23
C GLY A 509 -21.11 -17.99 24.97
N LEU A 510 -21.04 -17.06 24.02
CA LEU A 510 -19.81 -16.39 23.59
C LEU A 510 -19.69 -15.02 24.26
N ASP A 511 -18.98 -14.93 25.38
CA ASP A 511 -18.71 -13.67 26.03
C ASP A 511 -17.71 -12.81 25.26
N ARG A 512 -17.94 -11.49 25.21
CA ARG A 512 -17.07 -10.50 24.55
C ARG A 512 -15.61 -10.63 24.99
N ALA A 513 -15.36 -10.74 26.29
CA ALA A 513 -14.01 -10.87 26.83
C ALA A 513 -13.25 -12.10 26.30
N GLN A 514 -13.97 -13.21 26.07
CA GLN A 514 -13.39 -14.42 25.50
C GLN A 514 -13.05 -14.24 24.01
N ILE A 515 -13.89 -13.52 23.26
CA ILE A 515 -13.64 -13.19 21.85
C ILE A 515 -12.46 -12.20 21.73
N GLU A 516 -12.38 -11.21 22.60
CA GLU A 516 -11.25 -10.25 22.64
C GLU A 516 -9.91 -10.94 22.92
N ALA A 517 -9.92 -12.03 23.70
CA ALA A 517 -8.73 -12.81 24.02
C ALA A 517 -8.33 -13.84 22.94
N LEU A 518 -9.06 -13.93 21.81
CA LEU A 518 -8.65 -14.79 20.69
C LEU A 518 -7.29 -14.35 20.10
N PRO A 519 -6.45 -15.29 19.62
CA PRO A 519 -6.67 -16.75 19.54
C PRO A 519 -6.38 -17.52 20.84
N GLY A 520 -5.84 -16.89 21.88
CA GLY A 520 -5.39 -17.55 23.11
C GLY A 520 -6.52 -18.25 23.91
N SER A 521 -7.76 -17.78 23.78
CA SER A 521 -8.94 -18.31 24.47
C SER A 521 -9.73 -19.36 23.66
N ALA A 522 -9.26 -19.79 22.50
CA ALA A 522 -10.02 -20.65 21.59
C ALA A 522 -10.51 -21.95 22.25
N ALA A 523 -9.69 -22.58 23.10
CA ALA A 523 -10.09 -23.78 23.83
C ALA A 523 -11.21 -23.53 24.85
N VAL A 524 -11.15 -22.38 25.55
CA VAL A 524 -12.17 -21.95 26.54
C VAL A 524 -13.48 -21.65 25.83
N LEU A 525 -13.43 -20.96 24.68
CA LEU A 525 -14.59 -20.70 23.82
C LEU A 525 -15.27 -22.00 23.39
N GLY A 526 -14.51 -23.00 22.96
CA GLY A 526 -15.05 -24.29 22.54
C GLY A 526 -15.79 -25.01 23.65
N LEU A 527 -15.41 -24.81 24.92
CA LEU A 527 -16.10 -25.38 26.09
C LEU A 527 -17.32 -24.54 26.52
N ALA A 528 -17.27 -23.23 26.36
CA ALA A 528 -18.35 -22.33 26.75
C ALA A 528 -19.46 -22.23 25.68
N ALA A 529 -19.13 -22.51 24.43
CA ALA A 529 -20.03 -22.39 23.30
C ALA A 529 -21.17 -23.40 23.38
N LYS A 530 -22.39 -22.95 23.08
CA LYS A 530 -23.63 -23.73 23.08
C LYS A 530 -24.23 -23.78 21.68
N ALA A 531 -24.84 -24.91 21.34
CA ALA A 531 -25.60 -25.00 20.10
C ALA A 531 -26.85 -24.13 20.20
N GLY A 532 -27.08 -23.32 19.21
CA GLY A 532 -28.32 -22.59 18.97
C GLY A 532 -29.20 -23.30 17.95
N GLY A 533 -30.21 -22.60 17.45
CA GLY A 533 -31.06 -23.09 16.36
C GLY A 533 -30.29 -23.24 15.05
N LEU A 534 -30.71 -24.20 14.24
CA LEU A 534 -30.22 -24.38 12.86
C LEU A 534 -31.44 -24.56 11.95
N THR A 535 -31.46 -23.87 10.81
CA THR A 535 -32.43 -24.12 9.75
C THR A 535 -31.66 -24.30 8.45
N LEU A 536 -31.88 -25.40 7.78
CA LEU A 536 -31.40 -25.71 6.44
C LEU A 536 -32.57 -25.75 5.49
N THR A 537 -32.54 -24.93 4.45
CA THR A 537 -33.58 -24.88 3.43
C THR A 537 -32.95 -25.13 2.06
N TYR A 538 -33.48 -26.07 1.34
CA TYR A 538 -33.22 -26.28 -0.08
C TYR A 538 -34.43 -25.74 -0.87
N ALA A 539 -34.17 -24.89 -1.87
CA ALA A 539 -35.17 -24.48 -2.84
C ALA A 539 -34.77 -24.98 -4.24
N GLU A 540 -35.70 -25.65 -4.88
CA GLU A 540 -35.50 -26.31 -6.17
C GLU A 540 -35.57 -25.31 -7.34
N ASP A 541 -34.72 -25.55 -8.36
CA ASP A 541 -34.74 -24.79 -9.62
C ASP A 541 -34.46 -25.71 -10.84
N GLY A 542 -34.90 -26.96 -10.79
CA GLY A 542 -34.80 -27.94 -11.87
C GLY A 542 -33.85 -29.12 -11.61
N GLY A 543 -32.98 -29.06 -10.61
CA GLY A 543 -31.96 -30.08 -10.34
C GLY A 543 -32.51 -31.42 -9.92
N VAL A 544 -33.47 -31.45 -8.99
CA VAL A 544 -34.13 -32.69 -8.52
C VAL A 544 -34.97 -33.31 -9.63
N ALA A 545 -35.72 -32.48 -10.37
CA ALA A 545 -36.50 -32.93 -11.51
C ALA A 545 -35.62 -33.55 -12.61
N SER A 546 -34.52 -32.90 -12.94
CA SER A 546 -33.51 -33.41 -13.88
C SER A 546 -32.88 -34.72 -13.41
N PHE A 547 -32.53 -34.82 -12.10
CA PHE A 547 -31.95 -36.02 -11.50
C PHE A 547 -32.91 -37.18 -11.60
N ILE A 548 -34.17 -37.00 -11.21
CA ILE A 548 -35.21 -38.03 -11.26
C ILE A 548 -35.38 -38.51 -12.69
N SER A 549 -35.56 -37.59 -13.65
CA SER A 549 -35.73 -37.93 -15.07
C SER A 549 -34.53 -38.70 -15.63
N HIS A 550 -33.31 -38.25 -15.29
CA HIS A 550 -32.08 -38.89 -15.77
C HIS A 550 -31.94 -40.33 -15.23
N VAL A 551 -32.13 -40.53 -13.93
CA VAL A 551 -31.93 -41.87 -13.29
C VAL A 551 -33.07 -42.81 -13.67
N ALA A 552 -34.32 -42.35 -13.72
CA ALA A 552 -35.45 -43.15 -14.20
C ALA A 552 -35.22 -43.70 -15.62
N LYS A 553 -34.75 -42.83 -16.55
CA LYS A 553 -34.37 -43.24 -17.92
C LYS A 553 -33.24 -44.28 -17.92
N GLN A 554 -32.21 -44.13 -17.10
CA GLN A 554 -31.12 -45.10 -16.99
C GLN A 554 -31.62 -46.44 -16.42
N ALA A 555 -32.56 -46.41 -15.48
CA ALA A 555 -33.17 -47.62 -14.90
C ALA A 555 -34.23 -48.26 -15.83
N GLY A 556 -34.60 -47.60 -16.93
CA GLY A 556 -35.67 -48.07 -17.82
C GLY A 556 -37.07 -48.02 -17.21
N MET A 557 -37.28 -47.12 -16.24
CA MET A 557 -38.51 -46.93 -15.45
C MET A 557 -39.21 -45.62 -15.82
N GLY A 558 -40.49 -45.53 -15.52
CA GLY A 558 -41.22 -44.27 -15.50
C GLY A 558 -40.77 -43.38 -14.35
N GLU A 559 -40.86 -42.05 -14.52
CA GLU A 559 -40.47 -41.09 -13.44
C GLU A 559 -41.31 -41.27 -12.18
N ASP A 560 -42.61 -41.52 -12.31
CA ASP A 560 -43.52 -41.76 -11.18
C ASP A 560 -43.18 -43.08 -10.44
N ASP A 561 -42.89 -44.17 -11.20
CA ASP A 561 -42.47 -45.44 -10.60
C ASP A 561 -41.15 -45.28 -9.84
N PHE A 562 -40.22 -44.46 -10.39
CA PHE A 562 -38.94 -44.19 -9.75
C PHE A 562 -39.11 -43.33 -8.49
N LYS A 563 -39.97 -42.31 -8.49
CA LYS A 563 -40.32 -41.50 -7.30
C LYS A 563 -40.87 -42.39 -6.20
N GLU A 564 -41.82 -43.28 -6.51
CA GLU A 564 -42.38 -44.20 -5.52
C GLU A 564 -41.34 -45.19 -4.95
N GLN A 565 -40.41 -45.65 -5.77
CA GLN A 565 -39.30 -46.49 -5.29
C GLN A 565 -38.39 -45.73 -4.31
N ILE A 566 -38.05 -44.47 -4.63
CA ILE A 566 -37.24 -43.61 -3.74
C ILE A 566 -37.96 -43.36 -2.42
N LYS A 567 -39.25 -43.06 -2.43
CA LYS A 567 -40.05 -42.84 -1.22
C LYS A 567 -40.03 -44.06 -0.31
N GLN A 568 -40.27 -45.27 -0.88
CA GLN A 568 -40.23 -46.53 -0.13
C GLN A 568 -38.85 -46.79 0.47
N GLN A 569 -37.77 -46.60 -0.29
CA GLN A 569 -36.40 -46.78 0.20
C GLN A 569 -36.06 -45.78 1.31
N ALA A 570 -36.41 -44.49 1.11
CA ALA A 570 -36.20 -43.44 2.10
C ALA A 570 -36.99 -43.74 3.39
N GLY A 571 -38.27 -44.12 3.31
CA GLY A 571 -39.07 -44.48 4.46
C GLY A 571 -38.49 -45.68 5.26
N MET A 572 -37.98 -46.69 4.56
CA MET A 572 -37.30 -47.80 5.24
C MET A 572 -36.01 -47.35 5.94
N MET A 573 -35.19 -46.53 5.28
CA MET A 573 -33.95 -46.00 5.87
C MET A 573 -34.26 -45.10 7.06
N ILE A 574 -35.19 -44.14 6.92
CA ILE A 574 -35.60 -43.24 7.99
C ILE A 574 -36.07 -44.04 9.22
N GLY A 575 -36.95 -45.03 9.02
CA GLY A 575 -37.44 -45.89 10.09
C GLY A 575 -36.38 -46.77 10.76
N GLN A 576 -35.29 -47.11 10.07
CA GLN A 576 -34.16 -47.84 10.63
C GLN A 576 -33.27 -46.99 11.54
N PHE A 577 -33.08 -45.71 11.21
CA PHE A 577 -32.17 -44.84 11.93
C PHE A 577 -32.84 -43.94 12.96
N ILE A 578 -34.14 -43.63 12.78
CA ILE A 578 -34.91 -42.74 13.66
C ILE A 578 -35.81 -43.58 14.55
N GLN A 579 -35.48 -43.64 15.85
CA GLN A 579 -36.24 -44.43 16.84
C GLN A 579 -37.59 -43.77 17.22
N ASP A 580 -37.71 -42.45 17.09
CA ASP A 580 -38.95 -41.73 17.29
C ASP A 580 -39.85 -41.90 16.07
N ARG A 581 -40.91 -42.72 16.27
CA ARG A 581 -41.83 -43.08 15.19
C ARG A 581 -42.56 -41.86 14.62
N ALA A 582 -42.98 -40.91 15.46
CA ALA A 582 -43.71 -39.72 15.00
C ALA A 582 -42.82 -38.83 14.14
N LEU A 583 -41.56 -38.67 14.56
CA LEU A 583 -40.56 -37.93 13.79
C LEU A 583 -40.22 -38.64 12.46
N ALA A 584 -40.07 -39.98 12.48
CA ALA A 584 -39.83 -40.78 11.28
C ALA A 584 -40.98 -40.64 10.25
N GLU A 585 -42.24 -40.69 10.73
CA GLU A 585 -43.43 -40.49 9.91
C GLU A 585 -43.46 -39.06 9.31
N GLN A 586 -43.23 -38.02 10.11
CA GLN A 586 -43.15 -36.63 9.66
C GLN A 586 -42.09 -36.41 8.56
N ILE A 587 -40.86 -36.93 8.77
CA ILE A 587 -39.78 -36.78 7.79
C ILE A 587 -40.13 -37.53 6.51
N THR A 588 -40.70 -38.73 6.60
CA THR A 588 -41.08 -39.52 5.43
C THR A 588 -42.20 -38.84 4.63
N GLU A 589 -43.18 -38.27 5.31
CA GLU A 589 -44.27 -37.50 4.68
C GLU A 589 -43.75 -36.27 3.96
N ALA A 590 -42.99 -35.40 4.64
CA ALA A 590 -42.41 -34.22 4.05
C ALA A 590 -41.48 -34.53 2.86
N PHE A 591 -40.66 -35.59 2.97
CA PHE A 591 -39.80 -36.02 1.86
C PHE A 591 -40.64 -36.57 0.70
N GLY A 592 -41.74 -37.27 0.96
CA GLY A 592 -42.66 -37.72 -0.06
C GLY A 592 -43.33 -36.56 -0.81
N GLU A 593 -43.85 -35.56 -0.07
CA GLU A 593 -44.45 -34.33 -0.64
C GLU A 593 -43.44 -33.57 -1.51
N PHE A 594 -42.21 -33.44 -1.03
CA PHE A 594 -41.13 -32.81 -1.80
C PHE A 594 -40.84 -33.57 -3.10
N LEU A 595 -40.81 -34.89 -3.10
CA LEU A 595 -40.57 -35.67 -4.33
C LEU A 595 -41.72 -35.60 -5.33
N ASP A 596 -42.96 -35.42 -4.84
CA ASP A 596 -44.13 -35.29 -5.73
C ASP A 596 -44.15 -33.98 -6.48
N ASP A 597 -43.92 -32.87 -5.78
CA ASP A 597 -43.89 -31.52 -6.33
C ASP A 597 -42.69 -30.74 -5.73
N PRO A 598 -41.48 -30.95 -6.25
CA PRO A 598 -40.29 -30.40 -5.64
C PRO A 598 -40.23 -28.88 -5.81
N THR A 599 -40.53 -28.14 -4.74
CA THR A 599 -40.34 -26.67 -4.67
C THR A 599 -39.40 -26.27 -3.56
N SER A 600 -39.60 -26.79 -2.33
CA SER A 600 -38.68 -26.54 -1.22
C SER A 600 -38.69 -27.65 -0.18
N LEU A 601 -37.56 -27.83 0.54
CA LEU A 601 -37.44 -28.71 1.70
C LEU A 601 -36.69 -27.97 2.81
N ALA A 602 -37.32 -27.81 3.96
CA ALA A 602 -36.75 -27.14 5.13
C ALA A 602 -36.58 -28.12 6.30
N ILE A 603 -35.44 -28.09 6.97
CA ILE A 603 -35.13 -28.82 8.18
C ILE A 603 -34.75 -27.84 9.27
N THR A 604 -35.50 -27.79 10.36
CA THR A 604 -35.24 -26.92 11.50
C THR A 604 -34.87 -27.75 12.72
N LEU A 605 -33.73 -27.42 13.34
CA LEU A 605 -33.25 -28.03 14.58
C LEU A 605 -33.30 -26.99 15.69
N THR A 606 -34.13 -27.21 16.71
CA THR A 606 -34.22 -26.34 17.88
C THR A 606 -33.67 -27.08 19.10
N PRO A 607 -32.61 -26.59 19.78
CA PRO A 607 -32.06 -27.26 20.97
C PRO A 607 -33.11 -27.45 22.08
N LYS A 608 -33.18 -28.62 22.71
CA LYS A 608 -34.06 -28.90 23.87
C LYS A 608 -33.51 -28.35 25.20
N GLY A 609 -32.65 -27.37 25.16
CA GLY A 609 -32.00 -26.71 26.30
C GLY A 609 -30.60 -26.29 25.97
N ASP A 610 -29.80 -26.00 26.98
CA ASP A 610 -28.40 -25.62 26.83
C ASP A 610 -27.54 -26.83 26.43
N ILE A 611 -27.19 -26.94 25.17
CA ILE A 611 -26.34 -28.02 24.62
C ILE A 611 -24.91 -27.48 24.40
N PRO A 612 -23.92 -27.88 25.21
CA PRO A 612 -22.53 -27.49 24.95
C PRO A 612 -22.05 -28.06 23.60
N LEU A 613 -21.37 -27.27 22.79
CA LEU A 613 -20.82 -27.73 21.49
C LEU A 613 -19.86 -28.91 21.66
N ALA A 614 -19.15 -28.99 22.78
CA ALA A 614 -18.27 -30.11 23.09
C ALA A 614 -19.08 -31.43 23.25
N ALA A 615 -20.26 -31.40 23.90
CA ALA A 615 -21.13 -32.55 24.04
C ALA A 615 -21.73 -32.98 22.69
N LEU A 616 -22.15 -32.00 21.89
CA LEU A 616 -22.63 -32.24 20.52
C LEU A 616 -21.53 -32.87 19.64
N ALA A 617 -20.30 -32.38 19.71
CA ALA A 617 -19.17 -32.95 18.97
C ALA A 617 -18.86 -34.39 19.38
N VAL A 618 -19.01 -34.74 20.65
CA VAL A 618 -18.85 -36.12 21.13
C VAL A 618 -19.97 -37.02 20.58
N ALA A 619 -21.23 -36.57 20.63
CA ALA A 619 -22.36 -37.31 20.08
C ALA A 619 -22.18 -37.59 18.58
N LEU A 620 -21.78 -36.58 17.79
CA LEU A 620 -21.58 -36.69 16.34
C LEU A 620 -20.41 -37.61 15.94
N ARG A 621 -19.41 -37.80 16.81
CA ARG A 621 -18.31 -38.77 16.56
C ARG A 621 -18.79 -40.23 16.56
N GLY A 622 -19.80 -40.55 17.32
CA GLY A 622 -20.35 -41.89 17.37
C GLY A 622 -21.29 -42.21 16.19
N SER A 623 -22.20 -41.32 15.91
CA SER A 623 -23.12 -41.36 14.77
C SER A 623 -23.77 -40.00 14.59
N PRO A 624 -24.02 -39.54 13.33
CA PRO A 624 -24.80 -38.33 13.07
C PRO A 624 -26.17 -38.34 13.77
N PHE A 625 -26.78 -39.50 13.92
CA PHE A 625 -28.10 -39.67 14.54
C PHE A 625 -28.06 -39.61 16.08
N ALA A 626 -26.88 -39.75 16.71
CA ALA A 626 -26.77 -39.71 18.17
C ALA A 626 -27.05 -38.30 18.75
N ALA A 627 -26.96 -37.26 17.95
CA ALA A 627 -27.30 -35.89 18.35
C ALA A 627 -28.81 -35.57 18.22
N MET A 628 -29.58 -36.32 17.45
CA MET A 628 -31.00 -36.02 17.19
C MET A 628 -31.86 -35.86 18.45
N PRO A 629 -31.71 -36.69 19.50
CA PRO A 629 -32.50 -36.54 20.73
C PRO A 629 -32.28 -35.23 21.47
N MET A 630 -31.18 -34.53 21.18
CA MET A 630 -30.84 -33.22 21.77
C MET A 630 -31.67 -32.07 21.19
N PHE A 631 -32.34 -32.29 20.04
CA PHE A 631 -33.07 -31.24 19.30
C PHE A 631 -34.54 -31.59 19.13
N ASN A 632 -35.39 -30.56 19.06
CA ASN A 632 -36.69 -30.67 18.39
C ASN A 632 -36.39 -30.51 16.89
N ILE A 633 -36.82 -31.49 16.12
CA ILE A 633 -36.61 -31.53 14.67
C ILE A 633 -37.95 -31.31 14.00
N GLU A 634 -38.01 -30.37 13.07
CA GLU A 634 -39.14 -30.07 12.21
C GLU A 634 -38.69 -30.19 10.75
N VAL A 635 -39.44 -30.92 9.96
CA VAL A 635 -39.19 -31.02 8.50
C VAL A 635 -40.46 -30.64 7.77
N LYS A 636 -40.32 -29.74 6.80
CA LYS A 636 -41.42 -29.21 5.99
C LYS A 636 -41.05 -29.22 4.53
N ALA A 637 -42.00 -29.55 3.69
CA ALA A 637 -41.86 -29.48 2.24
C ALA A 637 -42.82 -28.46 1.67
N ASN A 638 -42.38 -27.80 0.59
CA ASN A 638 -43.22 -27.00 -0.29
C ASN A 638 -43.93 -25.81 0.41
N GLU A 639 -43.25 -25.19 1.41
CA GLU A 639 -43.71 -23.97 2.10
C GLU A 639 -43.03 -22.69 1.59
#